data_a2908c20ad5633241ab5f3cefcd81799
#
_entry.id   a2908c20ad5633241ab5f3cefcd81799
#
_cell.length_a   1.000
_cell.length_b   1.000
_cell.length_c   1.000
_cell.angle_alpha   90.00
_cell.angle_beta   90.00
_cell.angle_gamma   90.00
#
_symmetry.space_group_name_H-M   'P 1'
#
loop_
_entity.id
_entity.type
_entity.pdbx_description
1 polymer ?
#
loop_
_entity_poly.entity_id
_entity_poly.type
_entity_poly.pdbx_seq_one_letter_code
_entity_poly.pdbx_strand_id
1 'polypeptide(L)'
;MHSYSQECNYSFYGEIFDLHLNENLSDAKIKLEGIEIEVFSNQIGEFVIENLCKGEYSIVISHPNCKPLNVTISIPRKEVKKIYLEHHQTELEEIIVMGESILSEGISSIEALMTSEETLRYKSKSLGDAIEQLSGVSSYKTGNSIVKPVLHGLTGSRIGVINNGIRLQDNEWGVDHAPSIDLSNIESIQLIKGAGTLKYAGDAIGGIIKINYDKNFIKDSLYGYNSLGYNNNGKGMYFISKIIKSSNNGNNFGASISLKSNGDYNSKNYNLSNSGARKIAGSIFFSKNKITKEWGVRYSFFRNEIGILFSAHVGNLGDLARAINSQIPLDIRSYTRKINSPYQLVNHHNFSAFIKNKNYERIRWDLNYSYQSNLRQEFDLRRGQYKDQAGLNIHLQTHDLVFDMELMNKNRFAWKYGASLQFQDNFSNPNTGLKRLIPDHQKMKFGLYGVSEFNYSDGFRLEAGMRFDIDYINAKKYYDIDLWNELGYDDNFKSTILLETSLGNYLTEQIKSFKNLSSTFGMKKKVNNDINAILNLAYTSRSPNAAELFSDGLHHSMATIELGNLRLIPEKAFKLIFSFENKNGPVSYSLTGFNSIIKNYIHLEPSLDGFEKTARGAFLKREYRQIPNVNMRGLDFDLKLELSNKINIKSSASMIEAFEDDKTPLVDIPPFNIKNEFIFEVSQKTPFVIRIKSEYVGKQKKFPNQNFNYDYLINGAINEMEVDISVTPKDYHLLGLQIEKEFYKKINGRIYIDNILNLEYRSYLNRLRYFAPEIGRLIGLELNYKF
;
A
#
# COMPACT_ATOMS: atom_id res chain seq x y z
N MET A 1 -6.36 12.93 -79.61
CA MET A 1 -5.92 13.17 -78.22
C MET A 1 -5.21 11.91 -77.75
N HIS A 2 -3.86 11.92 -77.71
CA HIS A 2 -3.10 10.81 -77.10
C HIS A 2 -3.10 11.00 -75.58
N SER A 3 -3.81 10.12 -74.86
CA SER A 3 -3.74 9.99 -73.42
C SER A 3 -2.38 9.36 -73.09
N TYR A 4 -1.43 10.14 -72.58
CA TYR A 4 -0.24 9.61 -71.97
C TYR A 4 -0.65 8.97 -70.65
N SER A 5 -0.62 7.62 -70.58
CA SER A 5 -0.67 6.89 -69.33
C SER A 5 0.60 7.27 -68.50
N GLN A 6 0.44 7.95 -67.44
CA GLN A 6 1.54 8.23 -66.46
C GLN A 6 2.01 6.88 -65.89
N GLU A 7 3.26 6.49 -66.13
CA GLU A 7 3.85 5.30 -65.54
C GLU A 7 4.04 5.54 -64.04
N CYS A 8 3.32 4.79 -63.22
CA CYS A 8 3.33 4.88 -61.73
C CYS A 8 4.15 3.72 -61.18
N ASN A 9 5.44 3.61 -61.54
CA ASN A 9 6.34 2.50 -61.19
C ASN A 9 7.48 2.91 -60.25
N TYR A 10 7.32 4.03 -59.55
CA TYR A 10 8.36 4.50 -58.62
C TYR A 10 8.09 4.05 -57.20
N SER A 11 9.17 3.80 -56.46
CA SER A 11 9.11 3.51 -55.04
C SER A 11 9.85 4.59 -54.22
N PHE A 12 9.30 4.93 -53.08
CA PHE A 12 9.92 5.86 -52.10
C PHE A 12 10.43 5.08 -50.92
N TYR A 13 11.70 5.27 -50.57
CA TYR A 13 12.34 4.63 -49.43
C TYR A 13 12.62 5.67 -48.36
N GLY A 14 12.27 5.34 -47.11
CA GLY A 14 12.54 6.19 -45.95
C GLY A 14 12.94 5.42 -44.71
N GLU A 15 13.64 6.11 -43.85
CA GLU A 15 14.01 5.65 -42.51
C GLU A 15 13.50 6.66 -41.47
N ILE A 16 12.90 6.19 -40.38
CA ILE A 16 12.33 7.02 -39.34
C ILE A 16 13.12 6.87 -38.05
N PHE A 17 13.53 8.01 -37.50
CA PHE A 17 14.33 8.12 -36.29
C PHE A 17 13.65 9.01 -35.25
N ASP A 18 13.92 8.74 -34.00
CA ASP A 18 13.64 9.68 -32.92
C ASP A 18 14.64 10.84 -32.97
N LEU A 19 14.13 12.08 -32.90
CA LEU A 19 14.94 13.29 -33.01
C LEU A 19 15.96 13.45 -31.85
N HIS A 20 15.64 12.98 -30.66
CA HIS A 20 16.46 13.18 -29.46
C HIS A 20 17.38 12.01 -29.15
N LEU A 21 16.90 10.79 -29.39
CA LEU A 21 17.65 9.55 -29.08
C LEU A 21 18.45 9.05 -30.26
N ASN A 22 18.15 9.52 -31.49
CA ASN A 22 18.68 9.02 -32.75
C ASN A 22 18.52 7.48 -32.88
N GLU A 23 17.44 6.96 -32.31
CA GLU A 23 17.06 5.55 -32.39
C GLU A 23 16.04 5.36 -33.51
N ASN A 24 16.09 4.21 -34.17
CA ASN A 24 15.14 3.85 -35.23
C ASN A 24 13.77 3.67 -34.63
N LEU A 25 12.72 4.20 -35.29
CA LEU A 25 11.32 4.07 -34.87
C LEU A 25 10.65 2.97 -35.67
N SER A 26 10.38 1.82 -35.04
CA SER A 26 9.52 0.79 -35.64
C SER A 26 8.05 1.17 -35.48
N ASP A 27 7.21 0.66 -36.35
CA ASP A 27 5.74 0.81 -36.30
C ASP A 27 5.24 2.26 -36.43
N ALA A 28 6.07 3.13 -36.93
CA ALA A 28 5.60 4.43 -37.35
C ALA A 28 4.67 4.24 -38.55
N LYS A 29 3.48 4.84 -38.46
CA LYS A 29 2.45 4.80 -39.47
C LYS A 29 2.67 5.95 -40.48
N ILE A 30 2.83 5.62 -41.75
CA ILE A 30 3.01 6.56 -42.82
C ILE A 30 1.77 6.52 -43.70
N LYS A 31 1.07 7.66 -43.84
CA LYS A 31 -0.14 7.80 -44.65
C LYS A 31 0.08 8.85 -45.74
N LEU A 32 -0.25 8.55 -46.99
CA LEU A 32 -0.31 9.56 -48.05
C LEU A 32 -1.59 10.37 -47.95
N GLU A 33 -1.48 11.71 -48.01
CA GLU A 33 -2.63 12.58 -48.05
C GLU A 33 -3.30 12.52 -49.44
N GLY A 34 -4.61 12.31 -49.43
CA GLY A 34 -5.41 12.24 -50.67
C GLY A 34 -5.41 10.88 -51.38
N ILE A 35 -4.71 9.88 -50.89
CA ILE A 35 -4.65 8.52 -51.42
C ILE A 35 -4.75 7.52 -50.27
N GLU A 36 -5.52 6.45 -50.41
CA GLU A 36 -5.66 5.40 -49.38
C GLU A 36 -4.45 4.44 -49.35
N ILE A 37 -3.25 5.00 -49.23
CA ILE A 37 -2.02 4.21 -49.04
C ILE A 37 -1.52 4.44 -47.63
N GLU A 38 -1.37 3.36 -46.86
CA GLU A 38 -0.86 3.33 -45.53
C GLU A 38 0.20 2.24 -45.41
N VAL A 39 1.41 2.60 -44.93
CA VAL A 39 2.53 1.69 -44.69
C VAL A 39 3.07 1.90 -43.28
N PHE A 40 3.78 0.90 -42.76
CA PHE A 40 4.42 0.96 -41.44
C PHE A 40 5.91 0.75 -41.55
N SER A 41 6.69 1.41 -40.71
CA SER A 41 8.13 1.15 -40.59
C SER A 41 8.41 -0.21 -39.95
N ASN A 42 9.46 -0.87 -40.43
CA ASN A 42 9.91 -2.16 -39.91
C ASN A 42 10.72 -1.99 -38.61
N GLN A 43 11.28 -3.10 -38.08
CA GLN A 43 12.02 -3.11 -36.80
C GLN A 43 13.28 -2.22 -36.77
N ILE A 44 13.82 -1.87 -37.93
CA ILE A 44 14.97 -0.96 -38.11
C ILE A 44 14.53 0.41 -38.62
N GLY A 45 13.25 0.77 -38.50
CA GLY A 45 12.71 2.09 -38.88
C GLY A 45 12.53 2.33 -40.36
N GLU A 46 12.81 1.36 -41.23
CA GLU A 46 12.70 1.50 -42.67
C GLU A 46 11.26 1.28 -43.14
N PHE A 47 10.86 2.01 -44.16
CA PHE A 47 9.60 1.80 -44.88
C PHE A 47 9.73 2.05 -46.38
N VAL A 48 8.82 1.48 -47.12
CA VAL A 48 8.74 1.63 -48.58
C VAL A 48 7.30 1.95 -48.98
N ILE A 49 7.10 2.94 -49.90
CA ILE A 49 5.85 3.20 -50.57
C ILE A 49 6.03 2.91 -52.04
N GLU A 50 5.32 1.93 -52.56
CA GLU A 50 5.41 1.46 -53.96
C GLU A 50 4.34 2.05 -54.84
N ASN A 51 4.53 1.91 -56.14
CA ASN A 51 3.56 2.29 -57.18
C ASN A 51 3.20 3.78 -57.22
N LEU A 52 4.18 4.63 -56.94
CA LEU A 52 4.01 6.08 -57.02
C LEU A 52 4.24 6.59 -58.46
N CYS A 53 3.46 7.57 -58.84
CA CYS A 53 3.69 8.29 -60.12
C CYS A 53 4.72 9.42 -59.90
N LYS A 54 5.27 9.96 -60.95
CA LYS A 54 6.13 11.13 -60.88
C LYS A 54 5.35 12.36 -60.37
N GLY A 55 5.81 12.97 -59.28
CA GLY A 55 5.11 14.12 -58.68
C GLY A 55 5.55 14.42 -57.25
N GLU A 56 4.87 15.36 -56.61
CA GLU A 56 5.05 15.67 -55.20
C GLU A 56 3.87 15.10 -54.40
N TYR A 57 4.20 14.52 -53.25
CA TYR A 57 3.23 13.91 -52.32
C TYR A 57 3.45 14.45 -50.91
N SER A 58 2.36 14.67 -50.20
CA SER A 58 2.38 14.93 -48.73
C SER A 58 2.16 13.61 -48.01
N ILE A 59 3.08 13.28 -47.10
CA ILE A 59 2.97 12.13 -46.20
C ILE A 59 2.84 12.59 -44.77
N VAL A 60 1.91 12.01 -44.04
CA VAL A 60 1.74 12.18 -42.62
C VAL A 60 2.35 11.00 -41.94
N ILE A 61 3.32 11.25 -41.10
CA ILE A 61 4.01 10.21 -40.29
C ILE A 61 3.59 10.36 -38.85
N SER A 62 3.09 9.30 -38.24
CA SER A 62 2.67 9.27 -36.85
C SER A 62 3.26 8.06 -36.16
N HIS A 63 3.62 8.26 -34.92
CA HIS A 63 4.10 7.20 -34.02
C HIS A 63 3.50 7.41 -32.63
N PRO A 64 3.13 6.35 -31.87
CA PRO A 64 2.47 6.50 -30.55
C PRO A 64 3.20 7.37 -29.55
N ASN A 65 4.53 7.45 -29.66
CA ASN A 65 5.38 8.21 -28.76
C ASN A 65 5.92 9.53 -29.33
N CYS A 66 5.50 9.93 -30.53
CA CYS A 66 6.05 11.11 -31.22
C CYS A 66 4.94 12.00 -31.76
N LYS A 67 5.21 13.31 -31.87
CA LYS A 67 4.33 14.24 -32.55
C LYS A 67 4.21 13.86 -34.02
N PRO A 68 3.01 13.85 -34.58
CA PRO A 68 2.83 13.63 -36.02
C PRO A 68 3.61 14.69 -36.84
N LEU A 69 4.23 14.26 -37.93
CA LEU A 69 5.00 15.11 -38.82
C LEU A 69 4.48 15.00 -40.23
N ASN A 70 4.22 16.13 -40.88
CA ASN A 70 3.88 16.22 -42.28
C ASN A 70 5.16 16.49 -43.07
N VAL A 71 5.41 15.68 -44.09
CA VAL A 71 6.61 15.76 -44.93
C VAL A 71 6.22 15.72 -46.39
N THR A 72 6.71 16.67 -47.17
CA THR A 72 6.59 16.63 -48.64
C THR A 72 7.73 15.80 -49.23
N ILE A 73 7.38 14.90 -50.12
CA ILE A 73 8.32 14.05 -50.83
C ILE A 73 8.13 14.25 -52.36
N SER A 74 9.25 14.28 -53.10
CA SER A 74 9.23 14.39 -54.58
C SER A 74 9.68 13.07 -55.18
N ILE A 75 8.99 12.57 -56.16
CA ILE A 75 9.21 11.33 -56.86
C ILE A 75 9.58 11.64 -58.34
N PRO A 76 10.62 11.03 -58.94
CA PRO A 76 11.46 9.96 -58.38
C PRO A 76 12.58 10.49 -57.46
N ARG A 77 12.93 9.65 -56.47
CA ARG A 77 14.07 9.90 -55.60
C ARG A 77 14.90 8.63 -55.46
N LYS A 78 16.24 8.75 -55.59
CA LYS A 78 17.18 7.62 -55.54
C LYS A 78 17.74 7.38 -54.15
N GLU A 79 17.66 8.36 -53.24
CA GLU A 79 18.24 8.27 -51.91
C GLU A 79 17.16 7.98 -50.86
N VAL A 80 17.53 7.15 -49.85
CA VAL A 80 16.69 6.93 -48.68
C VAL A 80 16.56 8.23 -47.88
N LYS A 81 15.33 8.65 -47.57
CA LYS A 81 15.08 9.88 -46.80
C LYS A 81 15.04 9.55 -45.32
N LYS A 82 15.98 10.13 -44.55
CA LYS A 82 15.94 10.09 -43.10
C LYS A 82 14.94 11.11 -42.58
N ILE A 83 14.02 10.68 -41.72
CA ILE A 83 12.95 11.48 -41.18
C ILE A 83 13.02 11.36 -39.65
N TYR A 84 13.05 12.49 -38.97
CA TYR A 84 13.17 12.58 -37.54
C TYR A 84 11.85 13.02 -36.93
N LEU A 85 11.27 12.21 -36.05
CA LEU A 85 10.06 12.56 -35.31
C LEU A 85 10.43 13.08 -33.92
N GLU A 86 9.79 14.17 -33.52
CA GLU A 86 9.94 14.73 -32.17
C GLU A 86 9.13 13.89 -31.17
N HIS A 87 9.80 13.37 -30.15
CA HIS A 87 9.14 12.65 -29.08
C HIS A 87 8.09 13.51 -28.39
N HIS A 88 6.95 12.93 -28.01
CA HIS A 88 5.96 13.62 -27.20
C HIS A 88 6.63 14.08 -25.89
N GLN A 89 6.93 15.37 -25.82
CA GLN A 89 7.28 16.00 -24.57
C GLN A 89 5.98 16.08 -23.76
N THR A 90 5.84 15.25 -22.76
CA THR A 90 4.91 15.56 -21.68
C THR A 90 5.45 16.85 -21.07
N GLU A 91 4.88 17.97 -21.47
CA GLU A 91 5.13 19.24 -20.79
C GLU A 91 4.80 19.02 -19.32
N LEU A 92 5.63 19.57 -18.44
CA LEU A 92 5.36 19.72 -17.00
C LEU A 92 4.29 20.83 -16.80
N GLU A 93 3.34 20.94 -17.69
CA GLU A 93 2.08 21.58 -17.36
C GLU A 93 1.39 20.70 -16.33
N GLU A 94 0.97 21.31 -15.26
CA GLU A 94 0.04 20.73 -14.31
C GLU A 94 -0.96 19.87 -15.09
N ILE A 95 -0.72 18.57 -15.17
CA ILE A 95 -1.71 17.64 -15.67
C ILE A 95 -2.79 17.68 -14.58
N ILE A 96 -3.69 18.63 -14.74
CA ILE A 96 -5.07 18.46 -14.30
C ILE A 96 -5.47 17.18 -15.01
N VAL A 97 -5.45 16.07 -14.29
CA VAL A 97 -5.86 14.76 -14.80
C VAL A 97 -7.36 14.84 -15.01
N MET A 98 -7.74 15.54 -16.07
CA MET A 98 -9.02 15.45 -16.70
C MET A 98 -8.90 14.29 -17.69
N GLY A 99 -9.20 13.07 -17.25
CA GLY A 99 -9.59 11.99 -18.14
C GLY A 99 -8.51 11.16 -18.83
N GLU A 100 -7.23 11.15 -18.40
CA GLU A 100 -6.42 9.99 -18.71
C GLU A 100 -6.96 8.82 -17.87
N SER A 101 -7.49 7.82 -18.55
CA SER A 101 -7.76 6.53 -17.94
C SER A 101 -6.44 6.06 -17.35
N ILE A 102 -6.28 6.15 -16.03
CA ILE A 102 -5.26 5.39 -15.31
C ILE A 102 -5.36 4.01 -15.91
N LEU A 103 -4.27 3.49 -16.48
CA LEU A 103 -4.26 2.15 -17.04
C LEU A 103 -4.72 1.22 -15.92
N SER A 104 -5.97 0.79 -16.00
CA SER A 104 -6.57 -0.08 -15.00
C SER A 104 -5.79 -1.37 -14.99
N GLU A 105 -5.42 -1.85 -13.81
CA GLU A 105 -4.67 -3.11 -13.66
C GLU A 105 -5.50 -4.33 -14.10
N GLY A 106 -6.83 -4.17 -14.13
CA GLY A 106 -7.79 -5.13 -14.66
C GLY A 106 -9.08 -4.46 -15.07
N ILE A 107 -9.80 -5.04 -16.00
CA ILE A 107 -11.06 -4.49 -16.57
C ILE A 107 -12.11 -4.30 -15.47
N SER A 108 -12.23 -5.28 -14.58
CA SER A 108 -13.20 -5.30 -13.48
C SER A 108 -12.60 -4.88 -12.13
N SER A 109 -11.38 -4.36 -12.13
CA SER A 109 -10.77 -3.83 -10.93
C SER A 109 -11.47 -2.55 -10.49
N ILE A 110 -11.74 -2.43 -9.21
CA ILE A 110 -12.23 -1.21 -8.60
C ILE A 110 -11.02 -0.50 -7.99
N GLU A 111 -10.72 0.67 -8.53
CA GLU A 111 -9.49 1.37 -8.22
C GLU A 111 -9.79 2.77 -7.69
N ALA A 112 -9.09 3.11 -6.59
CA ALA A 112 -9.04 4.47 -6.07
C ALA A 112 -7.60 4.98 -6.14
N LEU A 113 -7.44 6.22 -6.59
CA LEU A 113 -6.14 6.87 -6.76
C LEU A 113 -6.02 8.05 -5.82
N MET A 114 -4.92 8.07 -5.09
CA MET A 114 -4.40 9.26 -4.43
C MET A 114 -3.38 9.91 -5.35
N THR A 115 -3.72 11.06 -5.90
CA THR A 115 -2.91 11.77 -6.89
C THR A 115 -1.59 12.29 -6.32
N SER A 116 -0.69 12.76 -7.19
CA SER A 116 0.59 13.37 -6.78
C SER A 116 0.38 14.55 -5.82
N GLU A 117 -0.57 15.45 -6.13
CA GLU A 117 -0.90 16.58 -5.27
C GLU A 117 -1.41 16.14 -3.89
N GLU A 118 -2.31 15.14 -3.87
CA GLU A 118 -2.83 14.58 -2.63
C GLU A 118 -1.74 13.89 -1.81
N THR A 119 -0.88 13.10 -2.45
CA THR A 119 0.25 12.41 -1.80
C THR A 119 1.24 13.41 -1.20
N LEU A 120 1.52 14.52 -1.88
CA LEU A 120 2.38 15.59 -1.35
C LEU A 120 1.83 16.21 -0.07
N ARG A 121 0.51 16.26 0.13
CA ARG A 121 -0.08 16.76 1.39
C ARG A 121 0.16 15.83 2.58
N TYR A 122 0.38 14.54 2.32
CA TYR A 122 0.59 13.50 3.35
C TYR A 122 2.06 13.03 3.45
N LYS A 123 2.99 13.64 2.73
CA LYS A 123 4.42 13.23 2.67
C LYS A 123 5.12 13.12 4.04
N SER A 124 4.66 13.87 5.05
CA SER A 124 5.17 13.79 6.41
C SER A 124 4.43 12.77 7.29
N LYS A 125 3.35 12.17 6.81
CA LYS A 125 2.51 11.17 7.52
C LYS A 125 2.98 9.74 7.22
N SER A 126 2.35 8.75 7.84
CA SER A 126 2.52 7.33 7.48
C SER A 126 1.71 6.95 6.25
N LEU A 127 1.99 5.77 5.67
CA LEU A 127 1.16 5.23 4.58
C LEU A 127 -0.28 5.02 5.02
N GLY A 128 -0.50 4.45 6.23
CA GLY A 128 -1.85 4.23 6.77
C GLY A 128 -2.63 5.54 6.89
N ASP A 129 -2.04 6.58 7.52
CA ASP A 129 -2.70 7.89 7.64
C ASP A 129 -3.05 8.51 6.28
N ALA A 130 -2.18 8.35 5.27
CA ALA A 130 -2.41 8.92 3.96
C ALA A 130 -3.60 8.26 3.27
N ILE A 131 -3.64 6.94 3.23
CA ILE A 131 -4.67 6.20 2.48
C ILE A 131 -6.01 6.09 3.22
N GLU A 132 -6.09 6.42 4.51
CA GLU A 132 -7.36 6.56 5.23
C GLU A 132 -8.32 7.55 4.55
N GLN A 133 -7.83 8.42 3.67
CA GLN A 133 -8.67 9.35 2.90
C GLN A 133 -9.52 8.64 1.82
N LEU A 134 -9.14 7.43 1.43
CA LEU A 134 -9.85 6.63 0.44
C LEU A 134 -10.98 5.83 1.09
N SER A 135 -12.09 5.63 0.38
CA SER A 135 -13.22 4.83 0.88
C SER A 135 -12.84 3.36 1.10
N GLY A 136 -13.44 2.72 2.10
CA GLY A 136 -13.16 1.34 2.48
C GLY A 136 -11.82 1.14 3.18
N VAL A 137 -11.08 2.23 3.47
CA VAL A 137 -9.79 2.20 4.15
C VAL A 137 -9.91 2.77 5.56
N SER A 138 -9.32 2.06 6.49
CA SER A 138 -9.11 2.46 7.88
C SER A 138 -7.68 2.11 8.28
N SER A 139 -7.29 2.34 9.53
CA SER A 139 -5.98 1.91 10.01
C SER A 139 -6.07 1.36 11.43
N TYR A 140 -5.35 0.27 11.68
CA TYR A 140 -4.99 -0.09 13.04
C TYR A 140 -3.89 0.84 13.52
N LYS A 141 -4.08 1.35 14.72
CA LYS A 141 -3.10 2.20 15.39
C LYS A 141 -2.57 1.51 16.65
N THR A 142 -1.28 1.60 16.86
CA THR A 142 -0.65 1.29 18.15
C THR A 142 -0.03 2.57 18.64
N GLY A 143 -0.78 3.28 19.51
CA GLY A 143 -0.49 4.66 19.84
C GLY A 143 -0.62 5.59 18.61
N ASN A 144 0.22 6.61 18.54
CA ASN A 144 0.09 7.67 17.55
C ASN A 144 1.05 7.54 16.35
N SER A 145 1.99 6.61 16.38
CA SER A 145 3.09 6.58 15.39
C SER A 145 3.19 5.28 14.61
N ILE A 146 2.54 4.22 15.05
CA ILE A 146 2.45 2.94 14.32
C ILE A 146 1.05 2.86 13.71
N VAL A 147 0.97 2.95 12.38
CA VAL A 147 -0.30 3.03 11.65
C VAL A 147 -0.29 2.02 10.52
N LYS A 148 -1.05 0.95 10.66
CA LYS A 148 -1.13 -0.16 9.71
C LYS A 148 -2.43 -0.10 8.91
N PRO A 149 -2.37 -0.14 7.56
CA PRO A 149 -3.57 -0.12 6.73
C PRO A 149 -4.53 -1.27 7.00
N VAL A 150 -5.82 -0.95 6.96
CA VAL A 150 -6.94 -1.90 7.00
C VAL A 150 -7.84 -1.62 5.80
N LEU A 151 -8.12 -2.65 5.00
CA LEU A 151 -8.94 -2.55 3.82
C LEU A 151 -10.14 -3.50 3.95
N HIS A 152 -11.35 -2.97 3.95
CA HIS A 152 -12.57 -3.75 4.20
C HIS A 152 -12.48 -4.65 5.45
N GLY A 153 -11.95 -4.12 6.56
CA GLY A 153 -11.76 -4.87 7.80
C GLY A 153 -10.59 -5.86 7.80
N LEU A 154 -9.89 -6.01 6.70
CA LEU A 154 -8.76 -6.93 6.54
C LEU A 154 -7.42 -6.20 6.61
N THR A 155 -6.38 -6.85 7.14
CA THR A 155 -5.03 -6.28 7.31
C THR A 155 -3.95 -7.36 7.23
N GLY A 156 -2.68 -6.96 7.38
CA GLY A 156 -1.53 -7.86 7.41
C GLY A 156 -1.32 -8.54 6.06
N SER A 157 -1.07 -9.83 6.09
CA SER A 157 -0.83 -10.65 4.90
C SER A 157 -2.03 -10.73 3.92
N ARG A 158 -3.24 -10.30 4.35
CA ARG A 158 -4.41 -10.20 3.48
C ARG A 158 -4.43 -8.97 2.58
N ILE A 159 -3.48 -8.04 2.77
CA ILE A 159 -3.30 -6.85 1.93
C ILE A 159 -1.90 -6.89 1.34
N GLY A 160 -1.79 -6.73 0.02
CA GLY A 160 -0.50 -6.54 -0.62
C GLY A 160 -0.11 -5.06 -0.64
N VAL A 161 1.05 -4.71 -0.10
CA VAL A 161 1.66 -3.39 -0.31
C VAL A 161 2.75 -3.54 -1.36
N ILE A 162 2.52 -3.00 -2.55
CA ILE A 162 3.42 -3.17 -3.69
C ILE A 162 4.28 -1.92 -3.85
N ASN A 163 5.56 -2.11 -3.69
CA ASN A 163 6.58 -1.08 -3.83
C ASN A 163 7.45 -1.39 -5.06
N ASN A 164 7.40 -0.53 -6.07
CA ASN A 164 8.15 -0.71 -7.31
C ASN A 164 7.92 -2.07 -7.99
N GLY A 165 6.66 -2.52 -8.03
CA GLY A 165 6.26 -3.79 -8.66
C GLY A 165 6.42 -5.04 -7.78
N ILE A 166 7.00 -4.91 -6.58
CA ILE A 166 7.28 -6.02 -5.67
C ILE A 166 6.62 -5.79 -4.31
N ARG A 167 6.12 -6.87 -3.71
CA ARG A 167 5.43 -6.82 -2.42
C ARG A 167 6.41 -6.56 -1.27
N LEU A 168 6.06 -5.64 -0.38
CA LEU A 168 6.74 -5.47 0.90
C LEU A 168 6.35 -6.60 1.85
N GLN A 169 7.35 -7.17 2.54
CA GLN A 169 7.19 -8.34 3.39
C GLN A 169 7.25 -8.02 4.89
N ASP A 170 7.62 -6.80 5.25
CA ASP A 170 7.85 -6.38 6.64
C ASP A 170 6.58 -6.08 7.44
N ASN A 171 5.41 -6.13 6.81
CA ASN A 171 4.11 -5.85 7.42
C ASN A 171 3.23 -7.10 7.65
N GLU A 172 3.73 -8.30 7.36
CA GLU A 172 2.98 -9.55 7.52
C GLU A 172 2.86 -10.00 8.98
N TRP A 173 3.80 -9.58 9.83
CA TRP A 173 3.80 -9.91 11.26
C TRP A 173 2.77 -9.07 11.99
N GLY A 174 2.50 -9.36 13.21
CA GLY A 174 1.63 -8.64 14.15
C GLY A 174 0.82 -7.42 13.65
N VAL A 175 -0.14 -6.99 14.38
CA VAL A 175 -0.99 -5.85 13.99
C VAL A 175 -0.30 -4.49 14.13
N ASP A 176 0.79 -4.42 14.86
CA ASP A 176 1.59 -3.21 15.11
C ASP A 176 2.83 -3.06 14.21
N HIS A 177 2.97 -3.90 13.20
CA HIS A 177 4.03 -3.77 12.22
C HIS A 177 3.52 -3.03 10.98
N ALA A 178 3.68 -1.71 10.97
CA ALA A 178 3.33 -0.88 9.81
C ALA A 178 4.36 -1.04 8.68
N PRO A 179 3.96 -0.89 7.42
CA PRO A 179 4.88 -0.93 6.27
C PRO A 179 6.00 0.11 6.40
N SER A 180 7.25 -0.31 6.19
CA SER A 180 8.43 0.54 6.27
C SER A 180 8.63 1.33 4.98
N ILE A 181 7.77 2.31 4.75
CA ILE A 181 7.79 3.15 3.55
C ILE A 181 7.75 4.64 3.89
N ASP A 182 8.47 5.43 3.11
CA ASP A 182 8.46 6.88 3.19
C ASP A 182 7.72 7.49 2.00
N LEU A 183 6.75 8.37 2.27
CA LEU A 183 5.90 8.98 1.24
C LEU A 183 6.57 10.14 0.50
N SER A 184 7.74 10.60 0.93
CA SER A 184 8.38 11.81 0.41
C SER A 184 8.81 11.72 -1.05
N ASN A 185 9.04 10.52 -1.58
CA ASN A 185 9.48 10.32 -2.96
C ASN A 185 8.42 9.63 -3.84
N ILE A 186 7.21 9.46 -3.31
CA ILE A 186 6.10 8.79 -4.00
C ILE A 186 5.31 9.81 -4.81
N GLU A 187 4.94 9.44 -6.03
CA GLU A 187 4.09 10.25 -6.89
C GLU A 187 2.61 10.01 -6.59
N SER A 188 2.20 8.75 -6.58
CA SER A 188 0.80 8.41 -6.33
C SER A 188 0.66 7.08 -5.61
N ILE A 189 -0.49 6.88 -4.98
CA ILE A 189 -0.86 5.62 -4.33
C ILE A 189 -2.16 5.14 -4.95
N GLN A 190 -2.15 3.93 -5.45
CA GLN A 190 -3.30 3.29 -6.08
C GLN A 190 -3.80 2.14 -5.20
N LEU A 191 -5.07 2.17 -4.89
CA LEU A 191 -5.76 1.08 -4.21
C LEU A 191 -6.46 0.22 -5.26
N ILE A 192 -6.22 -1.09 -5.26
CA ILE A 192 -6.76 -2.03 -6.25
C ILE A 192 -7.57 -3.11 -5.52
N LYS A 193 -8.82 -3.25 -5.90
CA LYS A 193 -9.74 -4.27 -5.39
C LYS A 193 -10.23 -5.14 -6.56
N GLY A 194 -10.41 -6.44 -6.35
CA GLY A 194 -10.91 -7.36 -7.37
C GLY A 194 -9.83 -7.93 -8.29
N ALA A 195 -10.12 -8.06 -9.58
CA ALA A 195 -9.33 -8.85 -10.53
C ALA A 195 -7.85 -8.47 -10.67
N GLY A 196 -7.54 -7.20 -10.66
CA GLY A 196 -6.15 -6.72 -10.78
C GLY A 196 -5.21 -7.16 -9.68
N THR A 197 -5.73 -7.74 -8.60
CA THR A 197 -4.91 -8.24 -7.49
C THR A 197 -4.11 -9.49 -7.84
N LEU A 198 -4.60 -10.35 -8.76
CA LEU A 198 -3.97 -11.63 -9.12
C LEU A 198 -2.53 -11.46 -9.64
N LYS A 199 -2.26 -10.41 -10.38
CA LYS A 199 -0.93 -10.09 -10.88
C LYS A 199 0.09 -9.98 -9.73
N TYR A 200 -0.29 -9.30 -8.66
CA TYR A 200 0.61 -8.96 -7.57
C TYR A 200 0.66 -10.00 -6.46
N ALA A 201 -0.51 -10.57 -6.12
CA ALA A 201 -0.61 -11.51 -5.02
C ALA A 201 -1.92 -12.32 -5.10
N GLY A 202 -1.82 -13.64 -5.16
CA GLY A 202 -2.97 -14.54 -5.12
C GLY A 202 -3.64 -14.62 -3.74
N ASP A 203 -2.97 -14.16 -2.69
CA ASP A 203 -3.38 -14.24 -1.29
C ASP A 203 -3.93 -12.91 -0.74
N ALA A 204 -3.99 -11.86 -1.54
CA ALA A 204 -4.46 -10.54 -1.13
C ALA A 204 -6.00 -10.43 -1.12
N ILE A 205 -6.65 -11.10 -0.17
CA ILE A 205 -8.12 -11.15 -0.02
C ILE A 205 -8.73 -9.72 0.07
N GLY A 206 -8.07 -8.83 0.80
CA GLY A 206 -8.51 -7.44 1.00
C GLY A 206 -8.32 -6.57 -0.24
N GLY A 207 -7.18 -6.70 -0.89
CA GLY A 207 -6.76 -5.89 -2.04
C GLY A 207 -5.29 -5.52 -2.00
N ILE A 208 -4.91 -4.62 -2.90
CA ILE A 208 -3.52 -4.18 -3.12
C ILE A 208 -3.42 -2.66 -2.92
N ILE A 209 -2.38 -2.23 -2.24
CA ILE A 209 -1.94 -0.84 -2.16
C ILE A 209 -0.67 -0.73 -3.00
N LYS A 210 -0.78 -0.12 -4.18
CA LYS A 210 0.33 0.03 -5.11
C LYS A 210 0.93 1.42 -4.98
N ILE A 211 2.24 1.46 -4.80
CA ILE A 211 3.04 2.68 -4.69
C ILE A 211 3.65 2.97 -6.05
N ASN A 212 3.36 4.14 -6.59
CA ASN A 212 3.92 4.61 -7.86
C ASN A 212 4.95 5.70 -7.59
N TYR A 213 6.10 5.58 -8.27
CA TYR A 213 7.15 6.59 -8.25
C TYR A 213 7.07 7.46 -9.50
N ASP A 214 7.78 8.60 -9.50
CA ASP A 214 7.80 9.52 -10.62
C ASP A 214 8.13 8.82 -11.94
N LYS A 215 7.48 9.27 -12.98
CA LYS A 215 7.77 8.83 -14.35
C LYS A 215 9.17 9.32 -14.75
N ASN A 216 9.89 8.48 -15.47
CA ASN A 216 11.17 8.83 -16.06
C ASN A 216 10.94 9.62 -17.36
N PHE A 217 11.55 10.80 -17.46
CA PHE A 217 11.43 11.64 -18.64
C PHE A 217 12.59 11.45 -19.62
N ILE A 218 12.35 11.71 -20.91
CA ILE A 218 13.35 11.76 -21.96
C ILE A 218 13.51 13.23 -22.39
N LYS A 219 13.88 14.09 -21.43
CA LYS A 219 14.08 15.52 -21.66
C LYS A 219 15.18 16.00 -20.72
N ASP A 220 16.07 16.84 -21.20
CA ASP A 220 17.05 17.45 -20.29
C ASP A 220 16.35 18.39 -19.30
N SER A 221 16.28 17.94 -18.06
CA SER A 221 15.59 18.65 -17.00
C SER A 221 16.18 18.35 -15.64
N LEU A 222 16.16 19.35 -14.78
CA LEU A 222 16.45 19.23 -13.37
C LEU A 222 15.20 19.69 -12.60
N TYR A 223 14.63 18.84 -11.80
CA TYR A 223 13.42 19.16 -11.04
C TYR A 223 13.43 18.47 -9.68
N GLY A 224 12.64 19.00 -8.80
CA GLY A 224 12.54 18.47 -7.45
C GLY A 224 11.81 19.42 -6.52
N TYR A 225 11.90 19.12 -5.24
CA TYR A 225 11.37 20.02 -4.22
C TYR A 225 12.12 19.89 -2.90
N ASN A 226 12.11 20.96 -2.13
CA ASN A 226 12.49 20.99 -0.73
C ASN A 226 11.27 21.36 0.10
N SER A 227 11.09 20.69 1.23
CA SER A 227 9.99 20.95 2.15
C SER A 227 10.48 21.01 3.58
N LEU A 228 10.07 22.07 4.27
CA LEU A 228 10.26 22.25 5.70
C LEU A 228 8.91 22.32 6.37
N GLY A 229 8.74 21.64 7.49
CA GLY A 229 7.51 21.72 8.26
C GLY A 229 7.74 21.68 9.76
N TYR A 230 6.81 22.31 10.46
CA TYR A 230 6.73 22.34 11.92
C TYR A 230 5.29 22.12 12.37
N ASN A 231 5.11 21.41 13.48
CA ASN A 231 3.82 21.34 14.17
C ASN A 231 3.97 21.63 15.68
N ASN A 232 2.95 22.22 16.25
CA ASN A 232 2.95 22.62 17.66
C ASN A 232 2.80 21.44 18.62
N ASN A 233 1.96 20.46 18.26
CA ASN A 233 1.70 19.29 19.09
C ASN A 233 2.78 18.24 18.82
N GLY A 234 3.58 17.93 19.85
CA GLY A 234 4.81 17.16 19.72
C GLY A 234 6.03 18.00 19.35
N LYS A 235 5.84 19.33 19.08
CA LYS A 235 6.89 20.25 18.60
C LYS A 235 7.70 19.61 17.47
N GLY A 236 6.97 18.96 16.55
CA GLY A 236 7.52 18.14 15.48
C GLY A 236 8.13 19.01 14.38
N MET A 237 9.25 18.55 13.83
CA MET A 237 9.91 19.16 12.68
C MET A 237 10.19 18.12 11.63
N TYR A 238 10.14 18.50 10.35
CA TYR A 238 10.61 17.66 9.27
C TYR A 238 11.28 18.47 8.16
N PHE A 239 12.21 17.82 7.51
CA PHE A 239 12.87 18.28 6.29
C PHE A 239 12.79 17.17 5.26
N ILE A 240 12.39 17.52 4.04
CA ILE A 240 12.35 16.62 2.90
C ILE A 240 13.00 17.31 1.72
N SER A 241 13.90 16.61 1.03
CA SER A 241 14.50 17.07 -0.21
C SER A 241 14.45 15.96 -1.25
N LYS A 242 14.07 16.30 -2.46
CA LYS A 242 14.04 15.42 -3.62
C LYS A 242 14.61 16.16 -4.82
N ILE A 243 15.50 15.49 -5.55
CA ILE A 243 16.11 16.00 -6.78
C ILE A 243 16.11 14.90 -7.83
N ILE A 244 15.74 15.24 -9.04
CA ILE A 244 15.77 14.36 -10.20
C ILE A 244 16.41 15.10 -11.37
N LYS A 245 17.45 14.50 -11.96
CA LYS A 245 18.08 14.94 -13.22
C LYS A 245 17.73 13.93 -14.30
N SER A 246 17.08 14.40 -15.34
CA SER A 246 16.81 13.65 -16.56
C SER A 246 17.65 14.22 -17.71
N SER A 247 17.95 13.41 -18.71
CA SER A 247 18.69 13.85 -19.89
C SER A 247 18.02 13.40 -21.18
N ASN A 248 18.32 14.07 -22.30
CA ASN A 248 17.75 13.77 -23.61
C ASN A 248 18.09 12.35 -24.11
N ASN A 249 19.18 11.74 -23.64
CA ASN A 249 19.53 10.37 -23.94
C ASN A 249 18.84 9.32 -23.06
N GLY A 250 17.81 9.73 -22.31
CA GLY A 250 16.99 8.88 -21.46
C GLY A 250 17.60 8.47 -20.13
N ASN A 251 18.80 8.95 -19.77
CA ASN A 251 19.36 8.69 -18.44
C ASN A 251 18.62 9.55 -17.40
N ASN A 252 18.20 8.91 -16.32
CA ASN A 252 17.56 9.57 -15.18
C ASN A 252 18.29 9.18 -13.90
N PHE A 253 18.62 10.17 -13.10
CA PHE A 253 19.18 9.99 -11.78
C PHE A 253 18.34 10.76 -10.77
N GLY A 254 18.04 10.16 -9.64
CA GLY A 254 17.31 10.84 -8.58
C GLY A 254 17.78 10.45 -7.20
N ALA A 255 17.65 11.39 -6.28
CA ALA A 255 17.95 11.22 -4.87
C ALA A 255 16.88 11.90 -4.01
N SER A 256 16.58 11.30 -2.86
CA SER A 256 15.70 11.90 -1.86
C SER A 256 16.20 11.63 -0.46
N ILE A 257 15.90 12.55 0.45
CA ILE A 257 16.11 12.41 1.88
C ILE A 257 14.90 12.97 2.63
N SER A 258 14.53 12.32 3.72
CA SER A 258 13.46 12.72 4.62
C SER A 258 13.93 12.57 6.06
N LEU A 259 13.89 13.65 6.80
CA LEU A 259 14.23 13.72 8.21
C LEU A 259 13.02 14.20 8.99
N LYS A 260 12.60 13.48 10.02
CA LYS A 260 11.46 13.85 10.86
C LYS A 260 11.77 13.55 12.32
N SER A 261 11.40 14.47 13.20
CA SER A 261 11.55 14.32 14.65
C SER A 261 10.43 15.04 15.37
N ASN A 262 9.77 14.34 16.29
CA ASN A 262 8.82 14.91 17.24
C ASN A 262 9.06 14.34 18.63
N GLY A 263 8.75 15.14 19.65
CA GLY A 263 8.66 14.70 21.02
C GLY A 263 7.27 14.18 21.37
N ASP A 264 6.94 14.13 22.64
CA ASP A 264 5.66 13.66 23.12
C ASP A 264 4.50 14.47 22.58
N TYR A 265 3.45 13.78 22.13
CA TYR A 265 2.20 14.42 21.76
C TYR A 265 1.36 14.71 23.00
N ASN A 266 0.40 15.62 22.85
CA ASN A 266 -0.62 15.90 23.84
C ASN A 266 -2.00 15.52 23.29
N SER A 267 -2.80 14.87 24.12
CA SER A 267 -4.24 14.86 23.97
C SER A 267 -4.82 16.23 24.39
N LYS A 268 -6.13 16.34 24.50
CA LYS A 268 -6.75 17.57 25.04
C LYS A 268 -6.27 17.90 26.46
N ASN A 269 -6.20 16.89 27.32
CA ASN A 269 -6.02 17.06 28.77
C ASN A 269 -4.69 16.50 29.30
N TYR A 270 -4.02 15.63 28.55
CA TYR A 270 -2.88 14.86 29.03
C TYR A 270 -1.70 14.90 28.06
N ASN A 271 -0.49 14.89 28.60
CA ASN A 271 0.70 14.56 27.83
C ASN A 271 0.71 13.04 27.58
N LEU A 272 0.87 12.64 26.33
CA LEU A 272 1.00 11.25 25.92
C LEU A 272 2.45 10.82 26.06
N SER A 273 2.82 10.47 27.27
CA SER A 273 4.21 10.25 27.69
C SER A 273 4.89 9.13 26.89
N ASN A 274 6.05 9.42 26.30
CA ASN A 274 6.85 8.55 25.44
C ASN A 274 6.18 8.23 24.10
N SER A 275 5.46 9.18 23.52
CA SER A 275 4.86 9.07 22.19
C SER A 275 5.70 9.72 21.08
N GLY A 276 6.92 10.14 21.37
CA GLY A 276 7.85 10.73 20.41
C GLY A 276 8.29 9.75 19.32
N ALA A 277 8.69 10.29 18.15
CA ALA A 277 9.22 9.49 17.06
C ALA A 277 10.33 10.23 16.30
N ARG A 278 11.28 9.46 15.72
CA ARG A 278 12.35 9.95 14.85
C ARG A 278 12.42 9.07 13.61
N LYS A 279 12.35 9.68 12.44
CA LYS A 279 12.43 8.98 11.15
C LYS A 279 13.53 9.59 10.29
N ILE A 280 14.33 8.72 9.69
CA ILE A 280 15.29 9.04 8.66
C ILE A 280 15.03 8.10 7.49
N ALA A 281 14.78 8.63 6.31
CA ALA A 281 14.58 7.83 5.12
C ALA A 281 15.28 8.49 3.94
N GLY A 282 15.67 7.70 2.96
CA GLY A 282 16.26 8.21 1.74
C GLY A 282 16.24 7.19 0.63
N SER A 283 16.38 7.66 -0.59
CA SER A 283 16.52 6.80 -1.74
C SER A 283 17.42 7.41 -2.80
N ILE A 284 18.06 6.55 -3.56
CA ILE A 284 18.77 6.90 -4.79
C ILE A 284 18.28 5.96 -5.89
N PHE A 285 18.17 6.49 -7.10
CA PHE A 285 17.88 5.63 -8.24
C PHE A 285 18.63 6.11 -9.48
N PHE A 286 18.90 5.15 -10.34
CA PHE A 286 19.35 5.39 -11.71
C PHE A 286 18.46 4.58 -12.64
N SER A 287 18.06 5.16 -13.76
CA SER A 287 17.35 4.44 -14.82
C SER A 287 17.75 4.96 -16.19
N LYS A 288 17.62 4.08 -17.18
CA LYS A 288 17.75 4.43 -18.59
C LYS A 288 16.44 4.10 -19.29
N ASN A 289 15.77 5.16 -19.73
CA ASN A 289 14.49 5.06 -20.44
C ASN A 289 14.73 5.26 -21.93
N LYS A 290 14.54 4.23 -22.72
CA LYS A 290 14.52 4.23 -24.18
C LYS A 290 13.12 3.96 -24.68
N ILE A 291 12.85 4.19 -25.94
CA ILE A 291 11.53 4.02 -26.53
C ILE A 291 11.01 2.58 -26.34
N THR A 292 11.83 1.60 -26.64
CA THR A 292 11.44 0.18 -26.60
C THR A 292 11.85 -0.53 -25.33
N LYS A 293 12.78 0.02 -24.56
CA LYS A 293 13.31 -0.62 -23.35
C LYS A 293 13.52 0.39 -22.22
N GLU A 294 13.29 -0.05 -21.01
CA GLU A 294 13.62 0.68 -19.81
C GLU A 294 14.30 -0.26 -18.82
N TRP A 295 15.32 0.21 -18.16
CA TRP A 295 15.91 -0.50 -17.05
C TRP A 295 16.35 0.47 -15.97
N GLY A 296 16.47 -0.02 -14.76
CA GLY A 296 16.94 0.83 -13.67
C GLY A 296 17.20 0.06 -12.40
N VAL A 297 17.86 0.76 -11.49
CA VAL A 297 18.16 0.29 -10.14
C VAL A 297 17.73 1.37 -9.15
N ARG A 298 17.24 0.91 -8.00
CA ARG A 298 16.85 1.79 -6.90
C ARG A 298 17.33 1.17 -5.58
N TYR A 299 17.88 2.01 -4.74
CA TYR A 299 18.13 1.68 -3.35
C TYR A 299 17.37 2.66 -2.47
N SER A 300 16.74 2.16 -1.42
CA SER A 300 16.12 2.98 -0.39
C SER A 300 16.42 2.42 1.01
N PHE A 301 16.55 3.33 1.96
CA PHE A 301 16.63 3.00 3.36
C PHE A 301 15.57 3.75 4.16
N PHE A 302 15.16 3.13 5.25
CA PHE A 302 14.17 3.67 6.17
C PHE A 302 14.57 3.28 7.60
N ARG A 303 14.76 4.27 8.44
CA ARG A 303 14.99 4.09 9.88
C ARG A 303 13.91 4.82 10.65
N ASN A 304 13.26 4.14 11.56
CA ASN A 304 12.20 4.70 12.39
C ASN A 304 12.35 4.24 13.84
N GLU A 305 12.47 5.21 14.75
CA GLU A 305 12.52 5.01 16.20
C GLU A 305 11.24 5.60 16.79
N ILE A 306 10.46 4.78 17.48
CA ILE A 306 9.12 5.12 17.93
C ILE A 306 9.00 4.78 19.42
N GLY A 307 8.70 5.78 20.24
CA GLY A 307 8.37 5.57 21.65
C GLY A 307 7.01 4.88 21.80
N ILE A 308 6.90 3.98 22.76
CA ILE A 308 5.65 3.32 23.14
C ILE A 308 5.16 3.95 24.44
N LEU A 309 3.86 4.24 24.50
CA LEU A 309 3.24 4.92 25.63
C LEU A 309 3.58 4.23 26.96
N PHE A 310 4.10 4.96 27.92
CA PHE A 310 4.40 4.44 29.26
C PHE A 310 3.15 3.88 29.93
N SER A 311 2.00 4.53 29.77
CA SER A 311 0.73 4.09 30.35
C SER A 311 0.24 2.73 29.85
N ALA A 312 0.79 2.21 28.73
CA ALA A 312 0.46 0.87 28.23
C ALA A 312 1.26 -0.25 28.91
N HIS A 313 2.30 0.08 29.68
CA HIS A 313 3.15 -0.89 30.38
C HIS A 313 2.89 -0.85 31.87
N VAL A 314 2.01 -1.71 32.32
CA VAL A 314 1.58 -1.81 33.71
C VAL A 314 2.26 -2.98 34.42
N GLY A 315 2.61 -2.77 35.70
CA GLY A 315 3.41 -3.73 36.47
C GLY A 315 2.63 -4.92 37.02
N ASN A 316 1.32 -4.82 37.13
CA ASN A 316 0.46 -5.86 37.74
C ASN A 316 -0.96 -5.81 37.17
N LEU A 317 -1.75 -6.85 37.45
CA LEU A 317 -3.11 -7.02 36.96
C LEU A 317 -4.08 -5.95 37.47
N GLY A 318 -3.95 -5.53 38.73
CA GLY A 318 -4.79 -4.48 39.31
C GLY A 318 -4.57 -3.14 38.60
N ASP A 319 -3.33 -2.83 38.22
CA ASP A 319 -3.03 -1.63 37.42
C ASP A 319 -3.56 -1.76 35.98
N LEU A 320 -3.50 -2.95 35.39
CA LEU A 320 -4.06 -3.20 34.09
C LEU A 320 -5.59 -3.00 34.11
N ALA A 321 -6.29 -3.61 35.05
CA ALA A 321 -7.72 -3.47 35.22
C ALA A 321 -8.14 -1.99 35.43
N ARG A 322 -7.39 -1.28 36.29
CA ARG A 322 -7.61 0.16 36.54
C ARG A 322 -7.39 0.99 35.26
N ALA A 323 -6.31 0.72 34.51
CA ALA A 323 -6.01 1.43 33.29
C ALA A 323 -7.15 1.29 32.26
N ILE A 324 -7.66 0.07 32.09
CA ILE A 324 -8.74 -0.25 31.17
C ILE A 324 -10.05 0.44 31.62
N ASN A 325 -10.42 0.30 32.90
CA ASN A 325 -11.71 0.78 33.41
C ASN A 325 -11.75 2.29 33.65
N SER A 326 -10.63 2.93 34.07
CA SER A 326 -10.62 4.36 34.37
C SER A 326 -10.58 5.27 33.14
N GLN A 327 -10.07 4.77 32.03
CA GLN A 327 -9.84 5.53 30.81
C GLN A 327 -8.93 6.77 30.97
N ILE A 328 -8.25 6.92 32.07
CA ILE A 328 -7.25 7.97 32.35
C ILE A 328 -5.85 7.33 32.24
N PRO A 329 -4.90 7.95 31.52
CA PRO A 329 -3.53 7.43 31.46
C PRO A 329 -2.93 7.31 32.85
N LEU A 330 -2.39 6.14 33.23
CA LEU A 330 -1.81 5.91 34.56
C LEU A 330 -0.43 6.55 34.74
N ASP A 331 0.31 6.77 33.65
CA ASP A 331 1.64 7.39 33.68
C ASP A 331 1.63 8.67 32.81
N ILE A 332 1.50 9.80 33.47
CA ILE A 332 1.50 11.13 32.85
C ILE A 332 2.74 11.87 33.32
N ARG A 333 3.70 12.06 32.41
CA ARG A 333 4.94 12.79 32.65
C ARG A 333 4.98 14.11 31.90
N SER A 334 5.88 14.99 32.26
CA SER A 334 6.13 16.22 31.54
C SER A 334 6.69 15.94 30.14
N TYR A 335 6.41 16.83 29.21
CA TYR A 335 6.84 16.76 27.81
C TYR A 335 8.34 16.54 27.68
N THR A 336 8.74 15.63 26.82
CA THR A 336 10.15 15.42 26.43
C THR A 336 10.29 15.10 24.94
N ARG A 337 11.48 15.36 24.40
CA ARG A 337 11.89 14.88 23.07
C ARG A 337 12.70 13.57 23.14
N LYS A 338 13.05 13.14 24.34
CA LYS A 338 13.79 11.90 24.52
C LYS A 338 12.86 10.71 24.40
N ILE A 339 13.21 9.76 23.57
CA ILE A 339 12.55 8.47 23.45
C ILE A 339 13.24 7.54 24.43
N ASN A 340 12.45 6.94 25.31
CA ASN A 340 12.94 6.00 26.33
C ASN A 340 12.30 4.63 26.10
N SER A 341 12.84 3.58 26.76
CA SER A 341 12.15 2.29 26.80
C SER A 341 10.81 2.42 27.55
N PRO A 342 9.71 1.83 27.02
CA PRO A 342 9.67 0.98 25.85
C PRO A 342 9.68 1.78 24.52
N TYR A 343 10.40 1.26 23.50
CA TYR A 343 10.40 1.84 22.16
C TYR A 343 10.69 0.78 21.10
N GLN A 344 10.30 1.05 19.87
CA GLN A 344 10.58 0.24 18.69
C GLN A 344 11.59 0.94 17.78
N LEU A 345 12.53 0.19 17.22
CA LEU A 345 13.49 0.62 16.23
C LEU A 345 13.42 -0.28 15.01
N VAL A 346 13.16 0.31 13.86
CA VAL A 346 13.13 -0.40 12.57
C VAL A 346 14.19 0.17 11.65
N ASN A 347 15.01 -0.71 11.08
CA ASN A 347 15.91 -0.37 9.98
C ASN A 347 15.52 -1.24 8.78
N HIS A 348 15.10 -0.62 7.69
CA HIS A 348 14.69 -1.31 6.49
C HIS A 348 15.50 -0.82 5.29
N HIS A 349 16.09 -1.74 4.56
CA HIS A 349 16.83 -1.52 3.33
C HIS A 349 16.15 -2.26 2.19
N ASN A 350 15.94 -1.58 1.08
CA ASN A 350 15.36 -2.17 -0.11
C ASN A 350 16.24 -1.81 -1.32
N PHE A 351 16.75 -2.83 -1.99
CA PHE A 351 17.38 -2.72 -3.29
C PHE A 351 16.46 -3.34 -4.33
N SER A 352 16.22 -2.65 -5.43
CA SER A 352 15.45 -3.17 -6.55
C SER A 352 16.13 -2.88 -7.89
N ALA A 353 16.00 -3.82 -8.82
CA ALA A 353 16.44 -3.70 -10.19
C ALA A 353 15.32 -4.16 -11.13
N PHE A 354 15.14 -3.49 -12.24
CA PHE A 354 14.11 -3.85 -13.20
C PHE A 354 14.60 -3.68 -14.64
N ILE A 355 14.03 -4.46 -15.52
CA ILE A 355 14.13 -4.31 -16.96
C ILE A 355 12.76 -4.51 -17.58
N LYS A 356 12.34 -3.59 -18.48
CA LYS A 356 11.05 -3.59 -19.15
C LYS A 356 11.26 -3.53 -20.66
N ASN A 357 10.54 -4.36 -21.38
CA ASN A 357 10.38 -4.24 -22.81
C ASN A 357 9.04 -3.53 -23.09
N LYS A 358 9.11 -2.36 -23.75
CA LYS A 358 7.96 -1.51 -24.05
C LYS A 358 7.49 -1.66 -25.50
N ASN A 359 7.91 -2.71 -26.21
CA ASN A 359 7.48 -2.92 -27.59
C ASN A 359 5.95 -3.01 -27.65
N TYR A 360 5.32 -2.01 -28.27
CA TYR A 360 3.87 -1.83 -28.26
C TYR A 360 3.10 -2.73 -29.21
N GLU A 361 3.78 -3.43 -30.15
CA GLU A 361 3.09 -4.16 -31.20
C GLU A 361 2.45 -5.46 -30.73
N ARG A 362 3.14 -6.29 -29.95
CA ARG A 362 2.64 -7.62 -29.61
C ARG A 362 2.96 -8.10 -28.19
N ILE A 363 4.17 -7.80 -27.70
CA ILE A 363 4.67 -8.40 -26.45
C ILE A 363 5.32 -7.32 -25.60
N ARG A 364 4.77 -7.07 -24.42
CA ARG A 364 5.41 -6.31 -23.36
C ARG A 364 5.82 -7.27 -22.28
N TRP A 365 6.95 -7.04 -21.66
CA TRP A 365 7.35 -7.83 -20.49
C TRP A 365 8.20 -7.00 -19.53
N ASP A 366 8.07 -7.33 -18.26
CA ASP A 366 8.79 -6.73 -17.15
C ASP A 366 9.46 -7.83 -16.33
N LEU A 367 10.72 -7.65 -15.98
CA LEU A 367 11.43 -8.46 -15.01
C LEU A 367 11.88 -7.57 -13.87
N ASN A 368 11.45 -7.89 -12.65
CA ASN A 368 11.75 -7.14 -11.45
C ASN A 368 12.43 -8.05 -10.42
N TYR A 369 13.54 -7.58 -9.86
CA TYR A 369 14.21 -8.20 -8.73
C TYR A 369 14.24 -7.23 -7.56
N SER A 370 14.05 -7.76 -6.32
CA SER A 370 14.20 -6.98 -5.09
C SER A 370 14.90 -7.80 -4.02
N TYR A 371 15.76 -7.12 -3.28
CA TYR A 371 16.28 -7.57 -1.99
C TYR A 371 15.80 -6.63 -0.90
N GLN A 372 15.15 -7.18 0.12
CA GLN A 372 14.65 -6.45 1.29
C GLN A 372 15.35 -6.99 2.54
N SER A 373 15.84 -6.10 3.38
CA SER A 373 16.42 -6.41 4.69
C SER A 373 15.74 -5.55 5.74
N ASN A 374 15.01 -6.17 6.66
CA ASN A 374 14.30 -5.51 7.74
C ASN A 374 14.84 -5.98 9.08
N LEU A 375 15.52 -5.09 9.79
CA LEU A 375 15.94 -5.31 11.17
C LEU A 375 14.98 -4.57 12.09
N ARG A 376 14.25 -5.33 12.90
CA ARG A 376 13.30 -4.80 13.88
C ARG A 376 13.72 -5.15 15.29
N GLN A 377 13.77 -4.14 16.12
CA GLN A 377 14.15 -4.25 17.53
C GLN A 377 13.09 -3.58 18.40
N GLU A 378 12.67 -4.26 19.46
CA GLU A 378 11.77 -3.70 20.47
C GLU A 378 12.48 -3.71 21.81
N PHE A 379 12.55 -2.56 22.41
CA PHE A 379 13.19 -2.34 23.72
C PHE A 379 12.10 -2.18 24.77
N ASP A 380 12.22 -2.95 25.82
CA ASP A 380 11.29 -2.94 26.95
C ASP A 380 11.93 -2.33 28.22
N LEU A 381 11.14 -2.17 29.28
CA LEU A 381 11.61 -1.79 30.61
C LEU A 381 12.36 -2.96 31.25
N ARG A 382 13.67 -2.99 31.10
CA ARG A 382 14.55 -4.06 31.62
C ARG A 382 15.52 -3.54 32.65
N ARG A 383 16.01 -4.44 33.53
CA ARG A 383 16.94 -4.12 34.60
C ARG A 383 18.25 -4.90 34.46
N GLY A 384 19.27 -4.47 35.23
CA GLY A 384 20.58 -5.14 35.25
C GLY A 384 21.33 -5.10 33.93
N GLN A 385 22.05 -6.15 33.63
CA GLN A 385 22.88 -6.29 32.41
C GLN A 385 22.08 -6.23 31.09
N TYR A 386 20.78 -6.45 31.13
CA TYR A 386 19.90 -6.46 29.97
C TYR A 386 19.24 -5.11 29.70
N LYS A 387 19.53 -4.07 30.51
CA LYS A 387 18.82 -2.77 30.45
C LYS A 387 18.77 -2.14 29.06
N ASP A 388 19.86 -2.22 28.35
CA ASP A 388 20.00 -1.59 27.02
C ASP A 388 19.90 -2.60 25.86
N GLN A 389 19.50 -3.84 26.15
CA GLN A 389 19.29 -4.88 25.11
C GLN A 389 17.83 -4.91 24.67
N ALA A 390 17.62 -5.12 23.37
CA ALA A 390 16.30 -5.35 22.85
C ALA A 390 15.66 -6.61 23.44
N GLY A 391 14.37 -6.56 23.73
CA GLY A 391 13.57 -7.72 24.11
C GLY A 391 13.15 -8.56 22.89
N LEU A 392 12.97 -7.91 21.75
CA LEU A 392 12.75 -8.55 20.47
C LEU A 392 13.78 -8.01 19.48
N ASN A 393 14.43 -8.90 18.73
CA ASN A 393 15.42 -8.53 17.73
C ASN A 393 15.34 -9.53 16.57
N ILE A 394 14.67 -9.11 15.51
CA ILE A 394 14.34 -9.95 14.34
C ILE A 394 14.94 -9.32 13.09
N HIS A 395 15.64 -10.14 12.32
CA HIS A 395 16.20 -9.77 11.02
C HIS A 395 15.56 -10.59 9.92
N LEU A 396 14.68 -9.96 9.14
CA LEU A 396 14.01 -10.57 8.00
C LEU A 396 14.72 -10.16 6.71
N GLN A 397 15.16 -11.13 5.93
CA GLN A 397 15.73 -10.92 4.60
C GLN A 397 14.83 -11.58 3.56
N THR A 398 14.57 -10.89 2.46
CA THR A 398 13.70 -11.39 1.41
C THR A 398 14.29 -11.09 0.04
N HIS A 399 14.32 -12.08 -0.82
CA HIS A 399 14.63 -11.98 -2.25
C HIS A 399 13.37 -12.28 -3.04
N ASP A 400 13.01 -11.37 -3.93
CA ASP A 400 11.85 -11.53 -4.83
C ASP A 400 12.31 -11.40 -6.29
N LEU A 401 11.79 -12.26 -7.15
CA LEU A 401 11.93 -12.16 -8.59
C LEU A 401 10.54 -12.29 -9.22
N VAL A 402 10.13 -11.28 -9.97
CA VAL A 402 8.81 -11.22 -10.61
C VAL A 402 8.98 -10.98 -12.11
N PHE A 403 8.37 -11.84 -12.89
CA PHE A 403 8.27 -11.72 -14.35
C PHE A 403 6.82 -11.55 -14.76
N ASP A 404 6.53 -10.51 -15.51
CA ASP A 404 5.22 -10.21 -16.09
C ASP A 404 5.33 -10.09 -17.60
N MET A 405 4.36 -10.60 -18.33
CA MET A 405 4.27 -10.52 -19.79
C MET A 405 2.84 -10.22 -20.21
N GLU A 406 2.68 -9.29 -21.13
CA GLU A 406 1.40 -8.93 -21.73
C GLU A 406 1.48 -9.16 -23.24
N LEU A 407 0.54 -9.96 -23.75
CA LEU A 407 0.34 -10.23 -25.17
C LEU A 407 -0.89 -9.44 -25.64
N MET A 408 -0.68 -8.47 -26.51
CA MET A 408 -1.77 -7.71 -27.12
C MET A 408 -2.10 -8.31 -28.50
N ASN A 409 -3.37 -8.69 -28.70
CA ASN A 409 -3.86 -9.08 -30.01
C ASN A 409 -4.75 -7.94 -30.55
N LYS A 410 -4.51 -7.55 -31.80
CA LYS A 410 -5.29 -6.49 -32.49
C LYS A 410 -6.81 -6.78 -32.51
N ASN A 411 -7.26 -8.00 -32.21
CA ASN A 411 -8.61 -8.49 -32.46
C ASN A 411 -9.51 -8.70 -31.23
N ARG A 412 -9.38 -8.00 -30.14
CA ARG A 412 -10.28 -8.06 -28.94
C ARG A 412 -9.75 -8.79 -27.70
N PHE A 413 -8.66 -9.57 -27.81
CA PHE A 413 -8.10 -10.28 -26.67
C PHE A 413 -6.79 -9.65 -26.20
N ALA A 414 -6.62 -9.52 -24.88
CA ALA A 414 -5.33 -9.32 -24.26
C ALA A 414 -5.08 -10.43 -23.26
N TRP A 415 -3.84 -10.90 -23.20
CA TRP A 415 -3.41 -11.96 -22.29
C TRP A 415 -2.27 -11.43 -21.43
N LYS A 416 -2.39 -11.61 -20.13
CA LYS A 416 -1.36 -11.27 -19.16
C LYS A 416 -0.93 -12.54 -18.45
N TYR A 417 0.38 -12.80 -18.39
CA TYR A 417 0.97 -13.95 -17.72
C TYR A 417 2.09 -13.48 -16.82
N GLY A 418 2.35 -14.23 -15.78
CA GLY A 418 3.51 -13.94 -14.97
C GLY A 418 3.88 -15.07 -14.04
N ALA A 419 5.11 -14.95 -13.55
CA ALA A 419 5.70 -15.85 -12.58
C ALA A 419 6.38 -15.06 -11.47
N SER A 420 6.36 -15.60 -10.26
CA SER A 420 7.02 -15.00 -9.11
C SER A 420 7.75 -16.05 -8.29
N LEU A 421 8.95 -15.71 -7.84
CA LEU A 421 9.77 -16.50 -6.91
C LEU A 421 10.10 -15.61 -5.73
N GLN A 422 9.94 -16.13 -4.52
CA GLN A 422 10.34 -15.49 -3.29
C GLN A 422 11.14 -16.45 -2.43
N PHE A 423 12.22 -15.95 -1.87
CA PHE A 423 12.95 -16.60 -0.80
C PHE A 423 13.05 -15.64 0.38
N GLN A 424 12.73 -16.13 1.56
CA GLN A 424 12.75 -15.36 2.79
C GLN A 424 13.48 -16.13 3.89
N ASP A 425 14.35 -15.44 4.60
CA ASP A 425 15.08 -15.94 5.76
C ASP A 425 14.85 -15.01 6.95
N ASN A 426 14.43 -15.58 8.06
CA ASN A 426 14.18 -14.86 9.30
C ASN A 426 15.08 -15.38 10.42
N PHE A 427 15.87 -14.48 10.97
CA PHE A 427 16.71 -14.74 12.12
C PHE A 427 16.23 -13.96 13.35
N SER A 428 15.86 -14.67 14.39
CA SER A 428 15.48 -14.12 15.69
C SER A 428 16.64 -14.25 16.67
N ASN A 429 17.28 -13.13 17.02
CA ASN A 429 18.51 -13.12 17.80
C ASN A 429 18.31 -13.68 19.20
N PRO A 430 19.00 -14.77 19.59
CA PRO A 430 18.87 -15.38 20.90
C PRO A 430 19.46 -14.55 22.04
N ASN A 431 20.38 -13.64 21.74
CA ASN A 431 21.07 -12.83 22.76
C ASN A 431 20.15 -11.85 23.50
N THR A 432 18.89 -11.73 23.05
CA THR A 432 17.87 -10.98 23.80
C THR A 432 17.65 -11.51 25.22
N GLY A 433 17.96 -12.78 25.47
CA GLY A 433 17.72 -13.46 26.75
C GLY A 433 16.22 -13.64 27.04
N LEU A 434 15.37 -13.58 26.06
CA LEU A 434 13.91 -13.74 26.14
C LEU A 434 13.42 -14.81 25.17
N LYS A 435 12.24 -15.36 25.47
CA LYS A 435 11.53 -16.26 24.53
C LYS A 435 11.28 -15.50 23.22
N ARG A 436 11.59 -16.16 22.11
CA ARG A 436 11.44 -15.56 20.77
C ARG A 436 9.97 -15.55 20.37
N LEU A 437 9.42 -14.38 20.10
CA LEU A 437 8.03 -14.23 19.64
C LEU A 437 7.81 -15.00 18.33
N ILE A 438 8.70 -14.82 17.35
CA ILE A 438 8.69 -15.55 16.08
C ILE A 438 10.03 -16.30 15.97
N PRO A 439 10.03 -17.60 15.67
CA PRO A 439 11.26 -18.40 15.58
C PRO A 439 12.04 -18.10 14.29
N ASP A 440 13.26 -18.64 14.24
CA ASP A 440 14.01 -18.72 12.99
C ASP A 440 13.22 -19.56 11.97
N HIS A 441 13.09 -19.03 10.78
CA HIS A 441 12.39 -19.75 9.71
C HIS A 441 12.86 -19.33 8.32
N GLN A 442 12.71 -20.25 7.38
CA GLN A 442 12.91 -20.03 5.96
C GLN A 442 11.58 -20.24 5.23
N LYS A 443 11.27 -19.37 4.30
CA LYS A 443 10.06 -19.46 3.47
C LYS A 443 10.44 -19.38 2.00
N MET A 444 9.84 -20.23 1.18
CA MET A 444 9.92 -20.17 -0.28
C MET A 444 8.51 -20.08 -0.84
N LYS A 445 8.30 -19.21 -1.80
CA LYS A 445 7.02 -19.10 -2.51
C LYS A 445 7.27 -19.07 -4.01
N PHE A 446 6.49 -19.88 -4.72
CA PHE A 446 6.44 -19.87 -6.18
C PHE A 446 5.00 -19.60 -6.63
N GLY A 447 4.81 -18.68 -7.58
CA GLY A 447 3.50 -18.32 -8.11
C GLY A 447 3.50 -18.23 -9.62
N LEU A 448 2.42 -18.70 -10.25
CA LEU A 448 2.14 -18.53 -11.68
C LEU A 448 0.74 -17.97 -11.85
N TYR A 449 0.56 -17.01 -12.75
CA TYR A 449 -0.75 -16.48 -13.06
C TYR A 449 -0.97 -16.28 -14.56
N GLY A 450 -2.24 -16.30 -14.96
CA GLY A 450 -2.70 -15.91 -16.28
C GLY A 450 -4.03 -15.18 -16.18
N VAL A 451 -4.17 -14.10 -16.93
CA VAL A 451 -5.41 -13.30 -17.04
C VAL A 451 -5.71 -13.06 -18.50
N SER A 452 -6.95 -13.30 -18.90
CA SER A 452 -7.48 -13.00 -20.24
C SER A 452 -8.49 -11.87 -20.15
N GLU A 453 -8.33 -10.87 -20.99
CA GLU A 453 -9.28 -9.76 -21.17
C GLU A 453 -9.92 -9.88 -22.54
N PHE A 454 -11.23 -9.71 -22.61
CA PHE A 454 -12.02 -9.81 -23.83
C PHE A 454 -12.93 -8.61 -24.01
N ASN A 455 -12.71 -7.86 -25.10
CA ASN A 455 -13.56 -6.76 -25.53
C ASN A 455 -14.68 -7.29 -26.42
N TYR A 456 -15.87 -7.56 -25.84
CA TYR A 456 -17.03 -8.08 -26.58
C TYR A 456 -17.59 -7.03 -27.55
N SER A 457 -17.77 -5.80 -27.08
CA SER A 457 -18.24 -4.65 -27.85
C SER A 457 -17.74 -3.35 -27.25
N ASP A 458 -17.96 -2.24 -27.95
CA ASP A 458 -17.73 -0.90 -27.40
C ASP A 458 -18.57 -0.69 -26.16
N GLY A 459 -17.92 -0.77 -25.00
CA GLY A 459 -18.56 -0.60 -23.68
C GLY A 459 -18.95 -1.89 -22.96
N PHE A 460 -18.69 -3.10 -23.50
CA PHE A 460 -18.84 -4.34 -22.76
C PHE A 460 -17.56 -5.18 -22.82
N ARG A 461 -16.94 -5.37 -21.66
CA ARG A 461 -15.67 -6.07 -21.49
C ARG A 461 -15.77 -7.15 -20.42
N LEU A 462 -15.10 -8.27 -20.67
CA LEU A 462 -15.02 -9.42 -19.77
C LEU A 462 -13.56 -9.69 -19.41
N GLU A 463 -13.35 -10.28 -18.24
CA GLU A 463 -12.06 -10.66 -17.73
C GLU A 463 -12.16 -11.98 -16.97
N ALA A 464 -11.18 -12.87 -17.18
CA ALA A 464 -11.05 -14.08 -16.39
C ALA A 464 -9.57 -14.34 -16.08
N GLY A 465 -9.28 -14.74 -14.88
CA GLY A 465 -7.90 -14.99 -14.46
C GLY A 465 -7.77 -16.10 -13.43
N MET A 466 -6.60 -16.73 -13.41
CA MET A 466 -6.23 -17.76 -12.45
C MET A 466 -4.79 -17.55 -12.00
N ARG A 467 -4.52 -17.91 -10.75
CA ARG A 467 -3.18 -17.94 -10.15
C ARG A 467 -3.03 -19.17 -9.26
N PHE A 468 -1.88 -19.80 -9.36
CA PHE A 468 -1.49 -20.91 -8.52
C PHE A 468 -0.22 -20.54 -7.76
N ASP A 469 -0.24 -20.69 -6.43
CA ASP A 469 0.90 -20.45 -5.56
C ASP A 469 1.23 -21.70 -4.75
N ILE A 470 2.53 -21.96 -4.57
CA ILE A 470 3.07 -22.98 -3.64
C ILE A 470 3.88 -22.22 -2.60
N ASP A 471 3.50 -22.38 -1.34
CA ASP A 471 4.21 -21.82 -0.20
C ASP A 471 4.88 -22.98 0.57
N TYR A 472 6.16 -22.85 0.87
CA TYR A 472 6.92 -23.74 1.72
C TYR A 472 7.51 -22.95 2.87
N ILE A 473 7.35 -23.43 4.10
CA ILE A 473 7.95 -22.84 5.30
C ILE A 473 8.60 -23.91 6.16
N ASN A 474 9.83 -23.66 6.59
CA ASN A 474 10.56 -24.46 7.56
C ASN A 474 10.94 -23.58 8.75
N ALA A 475 10.55 -23.97 9.97
CA ALA A 475 10.79 -23.23 11.19
C ALA A 475 11.34 -24.15 12.29
N LYS A 476 12.36 -23.64 13.03
CA LYS A 476 12.90 -24.31 14.22
C LYS A 476 12.46 -23.55 15.46
N LYS A 477 11.69 -24.23 16.33
CA LYS A 477 11.09 -23.62 17.51
C LYS A 477 11.23 -24.49 18.75
N TYR A 478 11.50 -23.84 19.89
CA TYR A 478 11.36 -24.45 21.20
C TYR A 478 9.94 -24.27 21.72
N TYR A 479 9.34 -25.38 22.17
CA TYR A 479 8.05 -25.41 22.86
C TYR A 479 8.27 -25.87 24.28
N ASP A 480 7.66 -25.18 25.25
CA ASP A 480 7.49 -25.67 26.59
C ASP A 480 6.69 -26.98 26.56
N ILE A 481 7.11 -28.01 27.32
CA ILE A 481 6.49 -29.34 27.29
C ILE A 481 5.06 -29.26 27.83
N ASP A 482 4.83 -28.49 28.88
CA ASP A 482 3.48 -28.37 29.46
C ASP A 482 2.53 -27.69 28.46
N LEU A 483 2.96 -26.60 27.83
CA LEU A 483 2.20 -25.94 26.77
C LEU A 483 1.95 -26.87 25.56
N TRP A 484 2.96 -27.66 25.15
CA TRP A 484 2.83 -28.64 24.07
C TRP A 484 1.75 -29.68 24.36
N ASN A 485 1.72 -30.20 25.60
CA ASN A 485 0.75 -31.17 26.06
C ASN A 485 -0.64 -30.54 26.19
N GLU A 486 -0.75 -29.32 26.74
CA GLU A 486 -2.01 -28.56 26.86
C GLU A 486 -2.62 -28.33 25.49
N LEU A 487 -1.81 -27.97 24.49
CA LEU A 487 -2.26 -27.81 23.10
C LEU A 487 -2.55 -29.13 22.39
N GLY A 488 -2.29 -30.29 22.99
CA GLY A 488 -2.49 -31.63 22.41
C GLY A 488 -1.71 -31.83 21.12
N TYR A 489 -0.48 -31.29 21.03
CA TYR A 489 0.33 -31.37 19.80
C TYR A 489 0.97 -32.74 19.57
N ASP A 490 1.04 -33.59 20.60
CA ASP A 490 1.57 -34.96 20.46
C ASP A 490 0.85 -35.79 19.39
N ASP A 491 -0.47 -35.62 19.29
CA ASP A 491 -1.29 -36.40 18.36
C ASP A 491 -0.87 -36.23 16.90
N ASN A 492 -0.44 -35.02 16.52
CA ASN A 492 -0.22 -34.65 15.12
C ASN A 492 1.21 -34.19 14.80
N PHE A 493 1.99 -33.81 15.81
CA PHE A 493 3.30 -33.13 15.62
C PHE A 493 4.45 -33.77 16.36
N LYS A 494 4.27 -34.90 17.06
CA LYS A 494 5.32 -35.60 17.79
C LYS A 494 6.53 -35.92 16.92
N SER A 495 6.31 -36.30 15.66
CA SER A 495 7.36 -36.58 14.69
C SER A 495 8.24 -35.39 14.33
N THR A 496 7.85 -34.19 14.69
CA THR A 496 8.63 -32.95 14.44
C THR A 496 9.60 -32.63 15.56
N ILE A 497 9.54 -33.39 16.68
CA ILE A 497 10.44 -33.21 17.83
C ILE A 497 11.84 -33.75 17.45
N LEU A 498 12.83 -32.85 17.47
CA LEU A 498 14.24 -33.19 17.23
C LEU A 498 14.92 -33.67 18.49
N LEU A 499 14.66 -32.98 19.60
CA LEU A 499 15.23 -33.34 20.93
C LEU A 499 14.40 -32.74 22.06
N GLU A 500 14.46 -33.34 23.22
CA GLU A 500 14.00 -32.79 24.50
C GLU A 500 15.20 -32.19 25.25
N THR A 501 15.04 -30.98 25.74
CA THR A 501 16.09 -30.27 26.47
C THR A 501 15.98 -30.55 27.97
N SER A 502 17.08 -30.43 28.68
CA SER A 502 17.12 -30.54 30.16
C SER A 502 16.33 -29.42 30.89
N LEU A 503 15.90 -28.40 30.14
CA LEU A 503 15.11 -27.26 30.62
C LEU A 503 13.59 -27.44 30.41
N GLY A 504 13.14 -28.65 30.06
CA GLY A 504 11.71 -28.92 29.91
C GLY A 504 11.12 -28.33 28.60
N ASN A 505 11.91 -28.31 27.54
CA ASN A 505 11.43 -27.85 26.22
C ASN A 505 11.68 -28.89 25.14
N TYR A 506 10.78 -29.00 24.17
CA TYR A 506 11.00 -29.69 22.91
C TYR A 506 11.57 -28.72 21.87
N LEU A 507 12.73 -29.05 21.28
CA LEU A 507 13.15 -28.43 20.03
C LEU A 507 12.46 -29.15 18.88
N THR A 508 11.71 -28.42 18.08
CA THR A 508 10.97 -28.98 16.92
C THR A 508 11.45 -28.37 15.62
N GLU A 509 11.31 -29.11 14.52
CA GLU A 509 11.43 -28.61 13.14
C GLU A 509 10.08 -28.75 12.44
N GLN A 510 9.46 -27.61 12.14
CA GLN A 510 8.13 -27.54 11.57
C GLN A 510 8.22 -27.25 10.08
N ILE A 511 7.94 -28.24 9.25
CA ILE A 511 7.90 -28.13 7.80
C ILE A 511 6.44 -28.11 7.35
N LYS A 512 6.04 -27.04 6.67
CA LYS A 512 4.69 -26.88 6.10
C LYS A 512 4.76 -26.55 4.63
N SER A 513 3.89 -27.16 3.84
CA SER A 513 3.71 -26.85 2.42
C SER A 513 2.24 -26.63 2.11
N PHE A 514 1.93 -25.52 1.46
CA PHE A 514 0.57 -25.13 1.12
C PHE A 514 0.46 -24.90 -0.38
N LYS A 515 -0.65 -25.34 -0.98
CA LYS A 515 -0.97 -25.11 -2.38
C LYS A 515 -2.22 -24.25 -2.46
N ASN A 516 -2.13 -23.12 -3.09
CA ASN A 516 -3.21 -22.13 -3.18
C ASN A 516 -3.61 -21.93 -4.64
N LEU A 517 -4.89 -21.95 -4.88
CA LEU A 517 -5.49 -21.57 -6.15
C LEU A 517 -6.32 -20.30 -5.92
N SER A 518 -6.13 -19.31 -6.77
CA SER A 518 -6.95 -18.09 -6.77
C SER A 518 -7.45 -17.83 -8.18
N SER A 519 -8.66 -17.31 -8.31
CA SER A 519 -9.27 -17.03 -9.60
C SER A 519 -10.18 -15.79 -9.54
N THR A 520 -10.39 -15.18 -10.69
CA THR A 520 -11.31 -14.05 -10.83
C THR A 520 -12.09 -14.16 -12.11
N PHE A 521 -13.32 -13.68 -12.07
CA PHE A 521 -14.13 -13.41 -13.23
C PHE A 521 -14.76 -12.03 -13.09
N GLY A 522 -14.64 -11.22 -14.12
CA GLY A 522 -15.07 -9.84 -14.09
C GLY A 522 -15.77 -9.38 -15.33
N MET A 523 -16.64 -8.39 -15.14
CA MET A 523 -17.41 -7.77 -16.19
C MET A 523 -17.47 -6.27 -15.96
N LYS A 524 -17.23 -5.50 -17.03
CA LYS A 524 -17.46 -4.04 -17.06
C LYS A 524 -18.39 -3.71 -18.22
N LYS A 525 -19.49 -3.05 -17.91
CA LYS A 525 -20.47 -2.58 -18.89
C LYS A 525 -20.64 -1.07 -18.78
N LYS A 526 -20.50 -0.39 -19.91
CA LYS A 526 -20.89 1.00 -20.06
C LYS A 526 -22.42 1.06 -20.17
N VAL A 527 -23.10 1.57 -19.15
CA VAL A 527 -24.57 1.67 -19.11
C VAL A 527 -25.03 2.81 -19.99
N ASN A 528 -24.31 3.94 -19.94
CA ASN A 528 -24.45 5.09 -20.83
C ASN A 528 -23.06 5.75 -21.03
N ASN A 529 -22.99 6.94 -21.60
CA ASN A 529 -21.71 7.60 -21.90
C ASN A 529 -20.86 7.89 -20.66
N ASP A 530 -21.47 8.04 -19.50
CA ASP A 530 -20.81 8.48 -18.28
C ASP A 530 -20.76 7.38 -17.20
N ILE A 531 -21.72 6.46 -17.20
CA ILE A 531 -21.90 5.47 -16.16
C ILE A 531 -21.38 4.10 -16.57
N ASN A 532 -20.51 3.53 -15.75
CA ASN A 532 -20.06 2.14 -15.85
C ASN A 532 -20.65 1.31 -14.69
N ALA A 533 -21.08 0.09 -15.02
CA ALA A 533 -21.37 -0.96 -14.06
C ALA A 533 -20.25 -2.00 -14.09
N ILE A 534 -19.74 -2.36 -12.92
CA ILE A 534 -18.64 -3.32 -12.77
C ILE A 534 -19.12 -4.44 -11.84
N LEU A 535 -18.89 -5.68 -12.24
CA LEU A 535 -19.10 -6.87 -11.43
C LEU A 535 -17.78 -7.64 -11.37
N ASN A 536 -17.38 -8.07 -10.18
CA ASN A 536 -16.23 -8.94 -9.99
C ASN A 536 -16.56 -10.06 -9.03
N LEU A 537 -16.24 -11.28 -9.42
CA LEU A 537 -16.27 -12.50 -8.62
C LEU A 537 -14.83 -12.94 -8.43
N ALA A 538 -14.37 -13.10 -7.20
CA ALA A 538 -13.04 -13.56 -6.88
C ALA A 538 -13.07 -14.72 -5.89
N TYR A 539 -12.25 -15.71 -6.18
CA TYR A 539 -11.89 -16.78 -5.24
C TYR A 539 -10.41 -16.64 -4.92
N THR A 540 -10.08 -16.53 -3.65
CA THR A 540 -8.71 -16.28 -3.17
C THR A 540 -8.37 -17.27 -2.07
N SER A 541 -7.17 -17.89 -2.15
CA SER A 541 -6.65 -18.76 -1.11
C SER A 541 -5.36 -18.18 -0.53
N ARG A 542 -5.21 -18.19 0.80
CA ARG A 542 -4.08 -17.63 1.53
C ARG A 542 -3.54 -18.63 2.55
N SER A 543 -2.23 -18.91 2.48
CA SER A 543 -1.52 -19.69 3.51
C SER A 543 -1.41 -18.91 4.81
N PRO A 544 -1.41 -19.60 5.98
CA PRO A 544 -0.97 -19.02 7.24
C PRO A 544 0.47 -18.50 7.15
N ASN A 545 0.76 -17.38 7.80
CA ASN A 545 2.11 -16.83 7.89
C ASN A 545 2.87 -17.36 9.13
N ALA A 546 4.16 -16.99 9.25
CA ALA A 546 5.00 -17.46 10.35
C ALA A 546 4.51 -17.00 11.73
N ALA A 547 3.96 -15.77 11.84
CA ALA A 547 3.42 -15.28 13.10
C ALA A 547 2.16 -16.06 13.52
N GLU A 548 1.25 -16.31 12.57
CA GLU A 548 0.01 -17.07 12.82
C GLU A 548 0.32 -18.51 13.26
N LEU A 549 1.34 -19.13 12.67
CA LEU A 549 1.71 -20.52 13.00
C LEU A 549 2.53 -20.65 14.27
N PHE A 550 3.46 -19.70 14.51
CA PHE A 550 4.57 -19.94 15.43
C PHE A 550 4.72 -18.90 16.54
N SER A 551 3.94 -17.81 16.59
CA SER A 551 4.07 -16.81 17.67
C SER A 551 3.99 -17.48 19.04
N ASP A 552 4.87 -17.05 19.96
CA ASP A 552 4.87 -17.56 21.32
C ASP A 552 5.65 -16.63 22.25
N GLY A 553 5.05 -15.57 22.70
CA GLY A 553 5.69 -14.63 23.60
C GLY A 553 5.12 -13.24 23.60
N LEU A 554 5.82 -12.37 24.33
CA LEU A 554 5.43 -10.98 24.51
C LEU A 554 5.75 -10.15 23.27
N HIS A 555 4.73 -9.49 22.74
CA HIS A 555 4.80 -8.45 21.76
C HIS A 555 4.93 -7.12 22.51
N HIS A 556 6.15 -6.61 22.60
CA HIS A 556 6.47 -5.50 23.52
C HIS A 556 5.75 -4.20 23.16
N SER A 557 5.63 -3.90 21.86
CA SER A 557 4.97 -2.68 21.39
C SER A 557 3.46 -2.66 21.66
N MET A 558 2.84 -3.84 21.75
CA MET A 558 1.40 -3.99 22.05
C MET A 558 1.11 -4.28 23.51
N ALA A 559 2.12 -4.58 24.31
CA ALA A 559 1.95 -5.10 25.66
C ALA A 559 0.98 -6.30 25.71
N THR A 560 1.14 -7.25 24.78
CA THR A 560 0.27 -8.41 24.59
C THR A 560 1.09 -9.67 24.36
N ILE A 561 0.70 -10.77 24.98
CA ILE A 561 1.27 -12.10 24.69
C ILE A 561 0.49 -12.71 23.53
N GLU A 562 1.21 -13.18 22.52
CA GLU A 562 0.62 -13.81 21.34
C GLU A 562 0.99 -15.29 21.28
N LEU A 563 -0.01 -16.14 20.98
CA LEU A 563 0.15 -17.58 20.80
C LEU A 563 -0.31 -18.02 19.42
N GLY A 564 0.61 -18.59 18.64
CA GLY A 564 0.37 -19.16 17.31
C GLY A 564 -0.25 -20.56 17.40
N ASN A 565 -0.70 -21.06 16.22
CA ASN A 565 -1.35 -22.37 16.16
C ASN A 565 -0.84 -23.20 14.97
N LEU A 566 -0.20 -24.33 15.27
CA LEU A 566 0.34 -25.26 14.27
C LEU A 566 -0.74 -25.94 13.41
N ARG A 567 -1.99 -25.97 13.86
CA ARG A 567 -3.10 -26.64 13.15
C ARG A 567 -3.74 -25.80 12.05
N LEU A 568 -3.32 -24.52 11.90
CA LEU A 568 -3.90 -23.63 10.91
C LEU A 568 -3.73 -24.16 9.48
N ILE A 569 -4.79 -24.06 8.70
CA ILE A 569 -4.86 -24.40 7.28
C ILE A 569 -5.18 -23.16 6.45
N PRO A 570 -4.98 -23.17 5.12
CA PRO A 570 -5.23 -22.00 4.29
C PRO A 570 -6.65 -21.44 4.40
N GLU A 571 -6.75 -20.11 4.46
CA GLU A 571 -8.01 -19.40 4.30
C GLU A 571 -8.49 -19.48 2.85
N LYS A 572 -9.80 -19.49 2.64
CA LYS A 572 -10.43 -19.51 1.33
C LYS A 572 -11.56 -18.48 1.31
N ALA A 573 -11.37 -17.43 0.52
CA ALA A 573 -12.33 -16.34 0.41
C ALA A 573 -13.06 -16.39 -0.94
N PHE A 574 -14.37 -16.32 -0.91
CA PHE A 574 -15.20 -16.04 -2.08
C PHE A 574 -15.77 -14.63 -1.95
N LYS A 575 -15.43 -13.72 -2.87
CA LYS A 575 -15.80 -12.33 -2.82
C LYS A 575 -16.57 -11.92 -4.06
N LEU A 576 -17.72 -11.29 -3.85
CA LEU A 576 -18.52 -10.59 -4.86
C LEU A 576 -18.34 -9.09 -4.65
N ILE A 577 -18.01 -8.36 -5.70
CA ILE A 577 -17.97 -6.90 -5.69
C ILE A 577 -18.83 -6.40 -6.85
N PHE A 578 -19.64 -5.40 -6.54
CA PHE A 578 -20.46 -4.70 -7.52
C PHE A 578 -20.26 -3.20 -7.37
N SER A 579 -19.99 -2.49 -8.47
CA SER A 579 -19.79 -1.04 -8.43
C SER A 579 -20.51 -0.34 -9.58
N PHE A 580 -21.11 0.79 -9.25
CA PHE A 580 -21.51 1.81 -10.21
C PHE A 580 -20.60 3.01 -10.10
N GLU A 581 -20.02 3.44 -11.21
CA GLU A 581 -19.13 4.59 -11.24
C GLU A 581 -19.46 5.55 -12.38
N ASN A 582 -19.42 6.84 -12.07
CA ASN A 582 -19.32 7.94 -13.03
C ASN A 582 -18.03 8.70 -12.74
N LYS A 583 -17.09 8.69 -13.67
CA LYS A 583 -15.79 9.39 -13.52
C LYS A 583 -15.71 10.67 -14.37
N ASN A 584 -16.75 10.98 -15.13
CA ASN A 584 -16.78 12.08 -16.09
C ASN A 584 -17.68 13.22 -15.60
N GLY A 585 -17.33 14.45 -16.01
CA GLY A 585 -18.14 15.64 -15.76
C GLY A 585 -18.05 16.20 -14.34
N PRO A 586 -18.85 17.19 -14.02
CA PRO A 586 -18.79 17.94 -12.76
C PRO A 586 -19.29 17.13 -11.54
N VAL A 587 -19.98 16.01 -11.79
CA VAL A 587 -20.46 15.08 -10.75
C VAL A 587 -19.83 13.73 -10.98
N SER A 588 -18.76 13.43 -10.26
CA SER A 588 -18.14 12.10 -10.28
C SER A 588 -18.50 11.34 -9.01
N TYR A 589 -18.90 10.07 -9.16
CA TYR A 589 -19.23 9.25 -8.00
C TYR A 589 -18.88 7.77 -8.23
N SER A 590 -18.71 7.06 -7.12
CA SER A 590 -18.57 5.61 -7.10
C SER A 590 -19.39 5.05 -5.93
N LEU A 591 -20.24 4.08 -6.19
CA LEU A 591 -20.95 3.31 -5.18
C LEU A 591 -20.56 1.84 -5.34
N THR A 592 -19.89 1.29 -4.34
CA THR A 592 -19.35 -0.06 -4.36
C THR A 592 -19.93 -0.86 -3.21
N GLY A 593 -20.62 -1.96 -3.52
CA GLY A 593 -21.03 -2.97 -2.55
C GLY A 593 -20.18 -4.23 -2.67
N PHE A 594 -19.89 -4.85 -1.54
CA PHE A 594 -19.19 -6.14 -1.53
C PHE A 594 -19.77 -7.10 -0.50
N ASN A 595 -19.62 -8.39 -0.81
CA ASN A 595 -19.83 -9.49 0.13
C ASN A 595 -18.70 -10.51 -0.02
N SER A 596 -18.08 -10.91 1.08
CA SER A 596 -16.99 -11.88 1.13
C SER A 596 -17.30 -12.95 2.17
N ILE A 597 -17.33 -14.20 1.73
CA ILE A 597 -17.42 -15.37 2.61
C ILE A 597 -16.01 -15.96 2.73
N ILE A 598 -15.44 -15.96 3.92
CA ILE A 598 -14.09 -16.47 4.18
C ILE A 598 -14.21 -17.72 5.04
N LYS A 599 -13.81 -18.85 4.46
CA LYS A 599 -13.67 -20.13 5.19
C LYS A 599 -12.31 -20.22 5.86
N ASN A 600 -12.28 -20.84 7.03
CA ASN A 600 -11.07 -21.05 7.82
C ASN A 600 -10.38 -19.71 8.17
N TYR A 601 -11.15 -18.70 8.52
CA TYR A 601 -10.63 -17.36 8.81
C TYR A 601 -9.70 -17.37 10.03
N ILE A 602 -8.47 -16.91 9.86
CA ILE A 602 -7.46 -16.87 10.93
C ILE A 602 -7.58 -15.54 11.66
N HIS A 603 -7.90 -15.58 12.94
CA HIS A 603 -8.08 -14.37 13.73
C HIS A 603 -7.23 -14.40 15.02
N LEU A 604 -6.66 -13.26 15.38
CA LEU A 604 -5.97 -13.06 16.64
C LEU A 604 -6.98 -12.51 17.66
N GLU A 605 -7.51 -13.38 18.50
CA GLU A 605 -8.55 -13.07 19.48
C GLU A 605 -7.99 -12.99 20.89
N PRO A 606 -8.62 -12.23 21.81
CA PRO A 606 -8.35 -12.39 23.23
C PRO A 606 -8.55 -13.84 23.64
N SER A 607 -7.59 -14.39 24.41
CA SER A 607 -7.72 -15.72 25.00
C SER A 607 -8.84 -15.72 26.05
N LEU A 608 -9.48 -16.86 26.26
CA LEU A 608 -10.47 -17.05 27.31
C LEU A 608 -9.88 -16.83 28.71
N ASP A 609 -8.57 -17.08 28.88
CA ASP A 609 -7.85 -16.79 30.14
C ASP A 609 -7.59 -15.29 30.37
N GLY A 610 -7.91 -14.45 29.39
CA GLY A 610 -7.89 -12.99 29.45
C GLY A 610 -6.47 -12.38 29.52
N PHE A 611 -5.59 -12.89 30.36
CA PHE A 611 -4.28 -12.31 30.62
C PHE A 611 -3.25 -13.36 31.07
N GLU A 612 -1.98 -12.98 30.97
CA GLU A 612 -0.86 -13.74 31.50
C GLU A 612 0.02 -12.87 32.40
N LYS A 613 0.38 -13.40 33.59
CA LYS A 613 1.28 -12.78 34.52
C LYS A 613 2.70 -13.25 34.28
N THR A 614 3.59 -12.35 34.01
CA THR A 614 5.02 -12.63 33.80
C THR A 614 5.86 -11.91 34.87
N ALA A 615 7.13 -12.23 34.94
CA ALA A 615 8.09 -11.51 35.80
C ALA A 615 8.22 -10.01 35.41
N ARG A 616 7.71 -9.59 34.28
CA ARG A 616 7.79 -8.22 33.74
C ARG A 616 6.49 -7.44 33.88
N GLY A 617 5.41 -8.06 34.35
CA GLY A 617 4.10 -7.46 34.48
C GLY A 617 2.97 -8.37 34.06
N ALA A 618 1.77 -7.78 33.95
CA ALA A 618 0.57 -8.43 33.49
C ALA A 618 0.24 -7.95 32.07
N PHE A 619 -0.07 -8.88 31.19
CA PHE A 619 -0.31 -8.62 29.77
C PHE A 619 -1.58 -9.35 29.33
N LEU A 620 -2.33 -8.71 28.42
CA LEU A 620 -3.43 -9.37 27.72
C LEU A 620 -2.88 -10.53 26.90
N LYS A 621 -3.52 -11.71 26.96
CA LYS A 621 -3.20 -12.88 26.15
C LYS A 621 -4.10 -12.93 24.93
N ARG A 622 -3.53 -13.18 23.76
CA ARG A 622 -4.24 -13.37 22.50
C ARG A 622 -3.76 -14.62 21.78
N GLU A 623 -4.68 -15.28 21.11
CA GLU A 623 -4.41 -16.54 20.42
C GLU A 623 -4.86 -16.48 18.98
N TYR A 624 -4.08 -17.10 18.08
CA TYR A 624 -4.50 -17.31 16.70
C TYR A 624 -5.48 -18.48 16.62
N ARG A 625 -6.73 -18.18 16.38
CA ARG A 625 -7.82 -19.14 16.20
C ARG A 625 -8.26 -19.18 14.74
N GLN A 626 -8.83 -20.31 14.34
CA GLN A 626 -9.39 -20.46 13.01
C GLN A 626 -10.90 -20.58 13.09
N ILE A 627 -11.60 -19.57 12.58
CA ILE A 627 -13.05 -19.50 12.54
C ILE A 627 -13.53 -20.21 11.27
N PRO A 628 -14.47 -21.19 11.35
CA PRO A 628 -14.89 -21.98 10.21
C PRO A 628 -15.38 -21.15 9.02
N ASN A 629 -16.26 -20.18 9.26
CA ASN A 629 -16.79 -19.28 8.26
C ASN A 629 -17.00 -17.88 8.84
N VAL A 630 -16.62 -16.88 8.06
CA VAL A 630 -16.87 -15.47 8.33
C VAL A 630 -17.54 -14.84 7.13
N ASN A 631 -18.61 -14.11 7.34
CA ASN A 631 -19.26 -13.29 6.32
C ASN A 631 -18.95 -11.81 6.58
N MET A 632 -18.27 -11.18 5.61
CA MET A 632 -17.95 -9.75 5.61
C MET A 632 -18.70 -9.06 4.49
N ARG A 633 -19.44 -8.01 4.79
CA ARG A 633 -20.16 -7.21 3.80
C ARG A 633 -20.04 -5.73 4.07
N GLY A 634 -20.07 -4.93 3.04
CA GLY A 634 -19.94 -3.49 3.21
C GLY A 634 -20.34 -2.70 1.98
N LEU A 635 -20.40 -1.39 2.19
CA LEU A 635 -20.69 -0.38 1.18
C LEU A 635 -19.65 0.75 1.29
N ASP A 636 -19.08 1.12 0.15
CA ASP A 636 -18.22 2.28 -0.01
C ASP A 636 -18.91 3.27 -0.96
N PHE A 637 -18.83 4.54 -0.62
CA PHE A 637 -19.34 5.63 -1.43
C PHE A 637 -18.29 6.73 -1.54
N ASP A 638 -18.03 7.17 -2.77
CA ASP A 638 -17.20 8.34 -3.07
C ASP A 638 -18.00 9.30 -3.95
N LEU A 639 -17.87 10.58 -3.68
CA LEU A 639 -18.50 11.67 -4.43
C LEU A 639 -17.51 12.82 -4.60
N LYS A 640 -17.40 13.33 -5.81
CA LYS A 640 -16.73 14.58 -6.13
C LYS A 640 -17.73 15.47 -6.87
N LEU A 641 -17.99 16.64 -6.34
CA LEU A 641 -18.85 17.66 -6.95
C LEU A 641 -18.01 18.88 -7.29
N GLU A 642 -17.99 19.26 -8.54
CA GLU A 642 -17.42 20.52 -9.02
C GLU A 642 -18.56 21.54 -9.20
N LEU A 643 -18.89 22.25 -8.12
CA LEU A 643 -19.99 23.22 -8.13
C LEU A 643 -19.67 24.44 -8.99
N SER A 644 -18.40 24.78 -9.06
CA SER A 644 -17.87 25.83 -9.93
C SER A 644 -16.36 25.66 -10.06
N ASN A 645 -15.72 26.43 -10.93
CA ASN A 645 -14.26 26.48 -11.06
C ASN A 645 -13.53 26.89 -9.76
N LYS A 646 -14.28 27.27 -8.70
CA LYS A 646 -13.74 27.72 -7.42
C LYS A 646 -14.18 26.87 -6.24
N ILE A 647 -15.21 26.05 -6.39
CA ILE A 647 -15.82 25.31 -5.28
C ILE A 647 -15.94 23.84 -5.67
N ASN A 648 -15.21 22.99 -4.93
CA ASN A 648 -15.26 21.56 -5.07
C ASN A 648 -15.63 20.92 -3.73
N ILE A 649 -16.40 19.85 -3.76
CA ILE A 649 -16.73 19.05 -2.59
C ILE A 649 -16.29 17.62 -2.87
N LYS A 650 -15.56 17.02 -1.93
CA LYS A 650 -15.26 15.59 -1.92
C LYS A 650 -15.91 14.97 -0.70
N SER A 651 -16.58 13.85 -0.88
CA SER A 651 -17.19 13.08 0.21
C SER A 651 -16.86 11.61 0.03
N SER A 652 -16.48 10.94 1.11
CA SER A 652 -16.32 9.48 1.12
C SER A 652 -17.00 8.91 2.37
N ALA A 653 -17.67 7.77 2.22
CA ALA A 653 -18.31 7.07 3.32
C ALA A 653 -18.05 5.57 3.20
N SER A 654 -17.91 4.90 4.34
CA SER A 654 -17.73 3.44 4.39
C SER A 654 -18.46 2.83 5.55
N MET A 655 -19.07 1.68 5.30
CA MET A 655 -19.72 0.85 6.29
C MET A 655 -19.35 -0.61 6.05
N ILE A 656 -18.95 -1.29 7.11
CA ILE A 656 -18.62 -2.72 7.05
C ILE A 656 -19.17 -3.45 8.26
N GLU A 657 -19.58 -4.69 8.03
CA GLU A 657 -20.00 -5.65 9.05
C GLU A 657 -19.31 -6.98 8.80
N ALA A 658 -18.96 -7.69 9.86
CA ALA A 658 -18.38 -9.02 9.80
C ALA A 658 -18.93 -9.89 10.92
N PHE A 659 -19.35 -11.13 10.57
CA PHE A 659 -19.99 -12.07 11.47
C PHE A 659 -19.49 -13.49 11.22
N GLU A 660 -19.48 -14.29 12.28
CA GLU A 660 -19.40 -15.75 12.22
C GLU A 660 -20.74 -16.38 11.80
N ASP A 661 -20.78 -17.69 11.59
CA ASP A 661 -22.01 -18.40 11.17
C ASP A 661 -23.17 -18.27 12.19
N ASP A 662 -22.86 -18.22 13.48
CA ASP A 662 -23.81 -18.02 14.57
C ASP A 662 -24.26 -16.56 14.75
N LYS A 663 -23.81 -15.67 13.86
CA LYS A 663 -24.02 -14.22 13.89
C LYS A 663 -23.23 -13.48 14.97
N THR A 664 -22.28 -14.12 15.63
CA THR A 664 -21.33 -13.43 16.52
C THR A 664 -20.53 -12.43 15.71
N PRO A 665 -20.51 -11.14 16.07
CA PRO A 665 -19.72 -10.15 15.35
C PRO A 665 -18.21 -10.34 15.61
N LEU A 666 -17.38 -10.04 14.62
CA LEU A 666 -15.93 -10.04 14.80
C LEU A 666 -15.44 -8.81 15.57
N VAL A 667 -14.35 -8.99 16.32
CA VAL A 667 -13.62 -7.86 16.95
C VAL A 667 -12.91 -7.02 15.89
N ASP A 668 -12.63 -5.76 16.22
CA ASP A 668 -11.77 -4.86 15.45
C ASP A 668 -12.27 -4.54 14.02
N ILE A 669 -13.57 -4.67 13.78
CA ILE A 669 -14.18 -4.24 12.52
C ILE A 669 -14.40 -2.72 12.55
N PRO A 670 -13.97 -1.99 11.51
CA PRO A 670 -14.11 -0.53 11.46
C PRO A 670 -15.57 -0.09 11.63
N PRO A 671 -15.85 0.94 12.45
CA PRO A 671 -17.18 1.54 12.52
C PRO A 671 -17.51 2.33 11.25
N PHE A 672 -18.78 2.66 11.06
CA PHE A 672 -19.23 3.59 10.03
C PHE A 672 -18.41 4.89 10.10
N ASN A 673 -17.97 5.38 8.95
CA ASN A 673 -17.30 6.67 8.85
C ASN A 673 -17.75 7.43 7.60
N ILE A 674 -17.73 8.76 7.71
CA ILE A 674 -17.95 9.67 6.59
C ILE A 674 -16.96 10.82 6.69
N LYS A 675 -16.31 11.13 5.59
CA LYS A 675 -15.31 12.20 5.45
C LYS A 675 -15.75 13.14 4.35
N ASN A 676 -15.72 14.44 4.66
CA ASN A 676 -16.06 15.47 3.69
C ASN A 676 -14.90 16.49 3.62
N GLU A 677 -14.58 16.93 2.43
CA GLU A 677 -13.63 18.01 2.17
C GLU A 677 -14.28 19.05 1.27
N PHE A 678 -14.41 20.28 1.78
CA PHE A 678 -14.89 21.45 1.04
C PHE A 678 -13.66 22.24 0.60
N ILE A 679 -13.51 22.44 -0.70
CA ILE A 679 -12.34 23.04 -1.33
C ILE A 679 -12.76 24.33 -2.00
N PHE A 680 -12.15 25.44 -1.59
CA PHE A 680 -12.40 26.78 -2.10
C PHE A 680 -11.13 27.30 -2.76
N GLU A 681 -11.15 27.48 -4.08
CA GLU A 681 -10.07 28.07 -4.85
C GLU A 681 -10.32 29.59 -4.98
N VAL A 682 -9.67 30.37 -4.12
CA VAL A 682 -9.90 31.82 -4.01
C VAL A 682 -9.31 32.54 -5.21
N SER A 683 -8.18 32.09 -5.74
CA SER A 683 -7.52 32.68 -6.90
C SER A 683 -6.86 31.61 -7.75
N GLN A 684 -7.05 31.69 -9.06
CA GLN A 684 -6.40 30.82 -10.05
C GLN A 684 -5.05 31.40 -10.54
N LYS A 685 -4.88 32.73 -10.50
CA LYS A 685 -3.62 33.38 -10.96
C LYS A 685 -2.46 33.16 -9.98
N THR A 686 -2.75 33.19 -8.69
CA THR A 686 -1.84 32.79 -7.62
C THR A 686 -2.60 31.80 -6.77
N PRO A 687 -2.36 30.48 -6.94
CA PRO A 687 -3.15 29.46 -6.26
C PRO A 687 -3.27 29.75 -4.76
N PHE A 688 -4.49 30.01 -4.33
CA PHE A 688 -4.87 30.21 -2.95
C PHE A 688 -6.08 29.33 -2.68
N VAL A 689 -5.87 28.28 -1.89
CA VAL A 689 -6.85 27.22 -1.66
C VAL A 689 -7.14 27.11 -0.17
N ILE A 690 -8.42 27.09 0.18
CA ILE A 690 -8.89 26.82 1.53
C ILE A 690 -9.63 25.48 1.51
N ARG A 691 -9.26 24.56 2.42
CA ARG A 691 -9.92 23.26 2.58
C ARG A 691 -10.47 23.14 3.99
N ILE A 692 -11.76 22.84 4.10
CA ILE A 692 -12.41 22.51 5.37
C ILE A 692 -12.68 21.01 5.36
N LYS A 693 -12.18 20.31 6.36
CA LYS A 693 -12.33 18.87 6.51
C LYS A 693 -13.29 18.56 7.65
N SER A 694 -14.12 17.57 7.44
CA SER A 694 -15.09 17.06 8.41
C SER A 694 -15.03 15.55 8.39
N GLU A 695 -14.77 14.91 9.53
CA GLU A 695 -14.73 13.47 9.67
C GLU A 695 -15.63 13.05 10.83
N TYR A 696 -16.68 12.31 10.54
CA TYR A 696 -17.53 11.66 11.53
C TYR A 696 -17.25 10.17 11.57
N VAL A 697 -16.99 9.64 12.74
CA VAL A 697 -16.81 8.22 13.01
C VAL A 697 -17.85 7.77 14.03
N GLY A 698 -18.70 6.83 13.63
CA GLY A 698 -19.76 6.31 14.47
C GLY A 698 -19.24 5.39 15.58
N LYS A 699 -20.05 5.20 16.63
CA LYS A 699 -19.79 4.19 17.64
C LYS A 699 -19.91 2.79 17.04
N GLN A 700 -18.91 1.90 17.25
CA GLN A 700 -19.06 0.48 16.90
C GLN A 700 -20.08 -0.17 17.84
N LYS A 701 -21.15 -0.72 17.25
CA LYS A 701 -22.25 -1.36 18.00
C LYS A 701 -22.24 -2.88 17.89
N LYS A 702 -21.44 -3.44 16.98
CA LYS A 702 -21.36 -4.87 16.68
C LYS A 702 -19.99 -5.40 17.08
N PHE A 703 -19.91 -5.97 18.24
CA PHE A 703 -18.68 -6.55 18.80
C PHE A 703 -19.09 -7.66 19.79
N PRO A 704 -18.26 -8.71 19.96
CA PRO A 704 -18.54 -9.74 20.96
C PRO A 704 -18.24 -9.22 22.36
N ASN A 705 -18.92 -9.76 23.36
CA ASN A 705 -18.56 -9.52 24.76
C ASN A 705 -17.37 -10.42 25.14
N GLN A 706 -16.23 -9.81 25.40
CA GLN A 706 -14.98 -10.46 25.80
C GLN A 706 -14.48 -9.93 27.15
N ASN A 707 -15.35 -9.32 27.95
CA ASN A 707 -15.04 -8.88 29.30
C ASN A 707 -14.69 -10.10 30.15
N PHE A 708 -13.81 -9.90 31.10
CA PHE A 708 -13.41 -10.94 32.04
C PHE A 708 -13.37 -10.38 33.46
N ASN A 709 -13.53 -11.27 34.44
CA ASN A 709 -13.47 -10.90 35.84
C ASN A 709 -12.06 -11.10 36.40
N TYR A 710 -11.64 -10.16 37.22
CA TYR A 710 -10.37 -10.17 37.94
C TYR A 710 -10.59 -10.16 39.43
N ASP A 711 -10.10 -11.21 40.11
CA ASP A 711 -10.15 -11.33 41.57
C ASP A 711 -8.93 -10.64 42.22
N TYR A 712 -9.19 -9.79 43.14
CA TYR A 712 -8.14 -9.09 43.89
C TYR A 712 -8.43 -9.09 45.39
N LEU A 713 -7.38 -9.08 46.21
CA LEU A 713 -7.47 -9.12 47.68
C LEU A 713 -7.44 -7.70 48.26
N ILE A 714 -8.50 -7.32 48.98
CA ILE A 714 -8.52 -6.14 49.84
C ILE A 714 -8.83 -6.59 51.27
N ASN A 715 -7.94 -6.26 52.22
CA ASN A 715 -8.10 -6.55 53.63
C ASN A 715 -8.39 -8.04 53.91
N GLY A 716 -7.86 -8.95 53.12
CA GLY A 716 -8.04 -10.38 53.29
C GLY A 716 -9.34 -10.94 52.66
N ALA A 717 -10.17 -10.09 52.09
CA ALA A 717 -11.37 -10.50 51.34
C ALA A 717 -11.10 -10.51 49.85
N ILE A 718 -11.57 -11.54 49.12
CA ILE A 718 -11.54 -11.61 47.66
C ILE A 718 -12.65 -10.70 47.14
N ASN A 719 -12.27 -9.73 46.33
CA ASN A 719 -13.18 -8.85 45.58
C ASN A 719 -13.03 -9.14 44.09
N GLU A 720 -14.11 -9.07 43.38
CA GLU A 720 -14.18 -9.27 41.92
C GLU A 720 -14.32 -7.92 41.20
N MET A 721 -13.57 -7.72 40.14
CA MET A 721 -13.66 -6.56 39.25
C MET A 721 -13.83 -7.03 37.83
N GLU A 722 -14.91 -6.63 37.16
CA GLU A 722 -15.05 -6.82 35.73
C GLU A 722 -14.07 -5.90 34.99
N VAL A 723 -13.28 -6.48 34.09
CA VAL A 723 -12.38 -5.77 33.18
C VAL A 723 -13.04 -5.63 31.83
N ASP A 724 -13.41 -4.40 31.51
CA ASP A 724 -14.25 -4.10 30.36
C ASP A 724 -13.41 -3.83 29.10
N ILE A 725 -12.94 -4.90 28.43
CA ILE A 725 -12.21 -4.81 27.16
C ILE A 725 -13.13 -4.70 25.93
N SER A 726 -14.43 -4.93 26.11
CA SER A 726 -15.42 -4.91 25.05
C SER A 726 -16.05 -3.55 24.83
N VAL A 727 -15.92 -2.62 25.80
CA VAL A 727 -16.47 -1.26 25.63
C VAL A 727 -15.88 -0.57 24.41
N THR A 728 -16.77 -0.12 23.54
CA THR A 728 -16.43 0.66 22.37
C THR A 728 -16.42 2.17 22.67
N PRO A 729 -15.45 2.92 22.15
CA PRO A 729 -15.46 4.38 22.28
C PRO A 729 -16.73 5.01 21.75
N LYS A 730 -17.08 6.19 22.27
CA LYS A 730 -18.17 7.02 21.74
C LYS A 730 -17.86 7.45 20.30
N ASP A 731 -18.90 7.74 19.54
CA ASP A 731 -18.78 8.43 18.27
C ASP A 731 -18.11 9.81 18.43
N TYR A 732 -17.46 10.26 17.38
CA TYR A 732 -16.80 11.56 17.38
C TYR A 732 -16.85 12.23 16.02
N HIS A 733 -16.73 13.58 16.03
CA HIS A 733 -16.71 14.41 14.84
C HIS A 733 -15.50 15.34 14.90
N LEU A 734 -14.58 15.16 13.97
CA LEU A 734 -13.37 15.99 13.85
C LEU A 734 -13.54 17.01 12.74
N LEU A 735 -13.10 18.23 13.03
CA LEU A 735 -13.01 19.30 12.05
C LEU A 735 -11.56 19.69 11.82
N GLY A 736 -11.21 19.93 10.56
CA GLY A 736 -9.89 20.39 10.14
C GLY A 736 -9.97 21.57 9.20
N LEU A 737 -8.95 22.40 9.17
CA LEU A 737 -8.78 23.52 8.26
C LEU A 737 -7.40 23.44 7.63
N GLN A 738 -7.32 23.70 6.33
CA GLN A 738 -6.06 23.80 5.62
C GLN A 738 -6.10 24.99 4.68
N ILE A 739 -5.05 25.80 4.70
CA ILE A 739 -4.88 26.98 3.86
C ILE A 739 -3.57 26.81 3.12
N GLU A 740 -3.61 26.82 1.79
CA GLU A 740 -2.45 26.74 0.91
C GLU A 740 -2.38 27.99 0.06
N LYS A 741 -1.19 28.57 -0.05
CA LYS A 741 -0.94 29.73 -0.90
C LYS A 741 0.40 29.59 -1.61
N GLU A 742 0.37 29.80 -2.91
CA GLU A 742 1.57 29.99 -3.72
C GLU A 742 1.99 31.46 -3.66
N PHE A 743 3.20 31.72 -3.15
CA PHE A 743 3.73 33.10 -3.04
C PHE A 743 4.46 33.54 -4.30
N TYR A 744 5.26 32.62 -4.88
CA TYR A 744 5.95 32.76 -6.15
C TYR A 744 5.80 31.42 -6.87
N LYS A 745 5.87 31.39 -8.20
CA LYS A 745 5.68 30.16 -9.01
C LYS A 745 6.38 28.89 -8.50
N LYS A 746 7.29 29.03 -7.51
CA LYS A 746 8.09 27.94 -6.96
C LYS A 746 7.95 27.75 -5.45
N ILE A 747 7.32 28.66 -4.74
CA ILE A 747 7.20 28.64 -3.26
C ILE A 747 5.73 28.54 -2.86
N ASN A 748 5.40 27.46 -2.19
CA ASN A 748 4.08 27.21 -1.65
C ASN A 748 4.15 27.11 -0.12
N GLY A 749 3.31 27.87 0.58
CA GLY A 749 3.12 27.79 2.02
C GLY A 749 1.80 27.12 2.36
N ARG A 750 1.81 26.25 3.37
CA ARG A 750 0.63 25.57 3.88
C ARG A 750 0.51 25.73 5.40
N ILE A 751 -0.67 26.12 5.87
CA ILE A 751 -1.06 26.09 7.27
C ILE A 751 -2.17 25.06 7.40
N TYR A 752 -2.11 24.18 8.39
CA TYR A 752 -3.18 23.22 8.65
C TYR A 752 -3.46 23.06 10.13
N ILE A 753 -4.72 22.82 10.45
CA ILE A 753 -5.21 22.57 11.80
C ILE A 753 -6.04 21.29 11.77
N ASP A 754 -5.56 20.26 12.44
CA ASP A 754 -6.31 19.02 12.66
C ASP A 754 -6.97 19.10 14.05
N ASN A 755 -8.21 18.57 14.19
CA ASN A 755 -9.00 18.60 15.43
C ASN A 755 -9.16 20.04 15.99
N ILE A 756 -9.75 20.95 15.21
CA ILE A 756 -9.92 22.38 15.55
C ILE A 756 -10.58 22.58 16.91
N LEU A 757 -11.58 21.76 17.23
CA LEU A 757 -12.35 21.85 18.48
C LEU A 757 -11.60 21.29 19.68
N ASN A 758 -10.41 20.74 19.48
CA ASN A 758 -9.61 20.06 20.51
C ASN A 758 -10.44 19.02 21.28
N LEU A 759 -11.19 18.21 20.52
CA LEU A 759 -12.02 17.14 21.06
C LEU A 759 -11.11 16.04 21.64
N GLU A 760 -11.41 15.57 22.85
CA GLU A 760 -10.82 14.35 23.39
C GLU A 760 -11.63 13.16 22.89
N TYR A 761 -10.97 12.21 22.23
CA TYR A 761 -11.63 11.05 21.64
C TYR A 761 -10.69 9.84 21.66
N ARG A 762 -11.25 8.68 21.41
CA ARG A 762 -10.53 7.41 21.26
C ARG A 762 -11.01 6.72 19.98
N SER A 763 -10.05 6.21 19.20
CA SER A 763 -10.39 5.40 18.02
C SER A 763 -10.62 3.96 18.42
N TYR A 764 -11.67 3.33 17.91
CA TYR A 764 -11.96 1.91 18.16
C TYR A 764 -10.83 1.00 17.67
N LEU A 765 -10.18 1.37 16.55
CA LEU A 765 -9.07 0.61 15.98
C LEU A 765 -7.69 0.96 16.57
N ASN A 766 -7.63 1.83 17.58
CA ASN A 766 -6.39 2.03 18.33
C ASN A 766 -6.22 0.96 19.41
N ARG A 767 -5.19 0.15 19.30
CA ARG A 767 -4.89 -0.94 20.26
C ARG A 767 -4.60 -0.43 21.65
N LEU A 768 -4.06 0.79 21.75
CA LEU A 768 -3.79 1.43 23.04
C LEU A 768 -4.94 2.32 23.54
N ARG A 769 -6.14 2.22 22.96
CA ARG A 769 -7.33 2.99 23.34
C ARG A 769 -7.70 2.89 24.82
N TYR A 770 -7.38 1.79 25.46
CA TYR A 770 -7.64 1.60 26.89
C TYR A 770 -6.75 2.48 27.77
N PHE A 771 -5.55 2.80 27.31
CA PHE A 771 -4.50 3.44 28.10
C PHE A 771 -4.39 4.93 27.87
N ALA A 772 -4.79 5.44 26.69
CA ALA A 772 -4.69 6.85 26.36
C ALA A 772 -5.71 7.29 25.31
N PRO A 773 -6.14 8.58 25.33
CA PRO A 773 -6.90 9.19 24.23
C PRO A 773 -6.00 9.48 23.03
N GLU A 774 -6.62 9.85 21.90
CA GLU A 774 -5.94 10.28 20.68
C GLU A 774 -5.31 11.70 20.83
N ILE A 775 -4.50 12.06 19.82
CA ILE A 775 -3.86 13.39 19.76
C ILE A 775 -4.94 14.47 19.72
N GLY A 776 -4.76 15.50 20.54
CA GLY A 776 -5.57 16.70 20.56
C GLY A 776 -5.32 17.59 19.32
N ARG A 777 -5.67 18.86 19.41
CA ARG A 777 -5.48 19.82 18.32
C ARG A 777 -4.02 19.92 17.90
N LEU A 778 -3.77 19.81 16.59
CA LEU A 778 -2.47 19.95 15.98
C LEU A 778 -2.50 21.08 14.95
N ILE A 779 -1.62 22.07 15.11
CA ILE A 779 -1.42 23.18 14.16
C ILE A 779 -0.07 22.98 13.50
N GLY A 780 -0.07 22.93 12.18
CA GLY A 780 1.17 22.75 11.40
C GLY A 780 1.38 23.86 10.38
N LEU A 781 2.66 24.11 10.12
CA LEU A 781 3.17 25.03 9.11
C LEU A 781 4.08 24.25 8.18
N GLU A 782 3.99 24.50 6.89
CA GLU A 782 4.83 23.89 5.87
C GLU A 782 5.22 24.90 4.81
N LEU A 783 6.47 24.86 4.39
CA LEU A 783 7.02 25.62 3.27
C LEU A 783 7.62 24.66 2.25
N ASN A 784 7.16 24.76 1.01
CA ASN A 784 7.62 23.95 -0.12
C ASN A 784 8.27 24.85 -1.17
N TYR A 785 9.45 24.46 -1.63
CA TYR A 785 10.15 25.07 -2.75
C TYR A 785 10.28 24.05 -3.87
N LYS A 786 9.66 24.31 -5.03
CA LYS A 786 9.77 23.49 -6.25
C LYS A 786 10.78 24.13 -7.20
N PHE A 787 11.57 23.34 -7.90
CA PHE A 787 12.55 23.83 -8.88
C PHE A 787 12.67 22.94 -10.10
#